data_5697c8ae6cff0034cf3e7d7a9dfbe5ad
#
_entry.id   5697c8ae6cff0034cf3e7d7a9dfbe5ad
#
_cell.length_a   1.000
_cell.length_b   1.000
_cell.length_c   1.000
_cell.angle_alpha   90.00
_cell.angle_beta   90.00
_cell.angle_gamma   90.00
#
_symmetry.space_group_name_H-M   'P 1'
#
loop_
_entity.id
_entity.type
_entity.pdbx_description
1 polymer ?
#
loop_
_entity_poly.entity_id
_entity_poly.type
_entity_poly.pdbx_seq_one_letter_code
_entity_poly.pdbx_strand_id
1 'polypeptide(L)'
;MFIFVFFTLMAQAVKVNVQNAVDFVQPLMGSDSDHGLSTGNTYPAIAMPWGMNFWVPQTGKMGDGWQYTYAAKKIRGLKQTHQPSPWINDYGQFSLMPVVGKPVFDEEQRASWFSHKAEKATPYYYSVYLADYDVTAELCPTERAALMAFTFPKTDSAHVVIDAFDKGSYIKILPDQRKVVGFSTRNSGGVPANFRNYFVVEFDHDFDAVHSVKDGEYQEGHEQEGNHVGAIISFKIGKRGEKVQARVASSFICEEQAWQNIQELGQADMEQLCQQGRTRWNEVLGKIEVEDENIDHLRTFYSCLYRSVLFPRAFYEKNSAGEIVHYSPYNGTVQKGYMFTDTGFWDTFRCLFPLLNLMYPSVNEKIQDGLANTYKESGFLPEWASPGHRGCMVGNNSASVVADAYLSGLRGYDVETLWQAVVHGANAVHPEVNSTGRHGYEYYNKLGYVPYDVKINESVARTLEYAYDDWCIYQFGKALGKSQKELKPFAKRAKNYEKVFDKESGLMRGRLLNGKFQAPFNPLKWGDAFTEGNAWHYTWSVFHDPQGLMRLMGGKDRFNQMLDSVFQLPPVFDDSYYGFTIHEIREMQVMNMGNYAHGNQPIQHGIYLYGYSGQPWKSQYWVRQVMDRLYTPTPDGYCGDEDNGQTSAWYVFSAMGFYPVCPGTGQYVLGTPYFQKMKLHLENGKQINILADGKGCYVDEMQLNGQMYERNYLDMKVLKQGANISFRLSEKPNMLRGTMEADAPYSFSNFSK
;
A
#
# COMPACT_ATOMS: atom_id res chain seq x y z
N MET A 1 -38.88 44.54 -22.32
CA MET A 1 -38.99 43.14 -21.89
C MET A 1 -37.73 42.41 -22.35
N PHE A 2 -36.71 42.34 -21.47
CA PHE A 2 -35.44 41.65 -21.77
C PHE A 2 -35.63 40.18 -21.37
N ILE A 3 -35.56 39.28 -22.34
CA ILE A 3 -35.58 37.85 -22.13
C ILE A 3 -34.12 37.44 -21.80
N PHE A 4 -33.85 37.11 -20.51
CA PHE A 4 -32.64 36.45 -20.11
C PHE A 4 -32.75 34.97 -20.50
N VAL A 5 -32.03 34.57 -21.55
CA VAL A 5 -31.83 33.15 -21.88
C VAL A 5 -30.73 32.62 -20.99
N PHE A 6 -31.09 31.88 -19.94
CA PHE A 6 -30.14 31.07 -19.17
C PHE A 6 -29.70 29.89 -20.05
N PHE A 7 -28.50 29.97 -20.62
CA PHE A 7 -27.80 28.78 -21.09
C PHE A 7 -27.29 28.02 -19.89
N THR A 8 -27.98 26.97 -19.47
CA THR A 8 -27.39 25.91 -18.63
C THR A 8 -26.39 25.17 -19.49
N LEU A 9 -25.09 25.50 -19.34
CA LEU A 9 -24.03 24.60 -19.81
C LEU A 9 -24.22 23.29 -19.02
N MET A 10 -24.74 22.26 -19.66
CA MET A 10 -24.60 20.90 -19.15
C MET A 10 -23.11 20.56 -19.17
N ALA A 11 -22.51 20.30 -18.03
CA ALA A 11 -21.17 19.80 -17.96
C ALA A 11 -21.12 18.48 -18.75
N GLN A 12 -20.23 18.40 -19.72
CA GLN A 12 -20.08 17.17 -20.51
C GLN A 12 -19.24 16.18 -19.73
N ALA A 13 -19.74 14.95 -19.57
CA ALA A 13 -19.01 13.90 -18.86
C ALA A 13 -17.63 13.66 -19.49
N VAL A 14 -16.61 13.60 -18.66
CA VAL A 14 -15.23 13.29 -19.06
C VAL A 14 -15.05 11.79 -19.06
N LYS A 15 -14.58 11.25 -20.17
CA LYS A 15 -14.28 9.83 -20.32
C LYS A 15 -12.78 9.58 -20.17
N VAL A 16 -12.43 8.73 -19.21
CA VAL A 16 -11.06 8.24 -18.97
C VAL A 16 -10.92 6.84 -19.52
N ASN A 17 -9.83 6.59 -20.24
CA ASN A 17 -9.53 5.31 -20.87
C ASN A 17 -8.02 5.02 -20.86
N VAL A 18 -7.60 3.96 -21.55
CA VAL A 18 -6.19 3.52 -21.62
C VAL A 18 -5.21 4.56 -22.20
N GLN A 19 -5.67 5.66 -22.79
CA GLN A 19 -4.78 6.67 -23.39
C GLN A 19 -4.50 7.86 -22.45
N ASN A 20 -5.38 8.10 -21.46
CA ASN A 20 -5.33 9.31 -20.64
C ASN A 20 -5.51 9.07 -19.11
N ALA A 21 -5.56 7.83 -18.67
CA ALA A 21 -5.80 7.51 -17.25
C ALA A 21 -4.78 8.15 -16.30
N VAL A 22 -3.51 8.16 -16.68
CA VAL A 22 -2.44 8.74 -15.85
C VAL A 22 -2.52 10.26 -15.71
N ASP A 23 -3.23 10.95 -16.61
CA ASP A 23 -3.37 12.41 -16.58
C ASP A 23 -4.27 12.88 -15.41
N PHE A 24 -5.03 11.98 -14.80
CA PHE A 24 -5.87 12.24 -13.63
C PHE A 24 -5.19 11.95 -12.30
N VAL A 25 -4.01 11.33 -12.32
CA VAL A 25 -3.29 11.00 -11.09
C VAL A 25 -2.73 12.27 -10.43
N GLN A 26 -2.93 12.39 -9.12
CA GLN A 26 -2.37 13.43 -8.25
C GLN A 26 -1.35 12.78 -7.28
N PRO A 27 -0.06 12.71 -7.63
CA PRO A 27 0.93 12.05 -6.76
C PRO A 27 1.13 12.73 -5.40
N LEU A 28 0.69 13.99 -5.27
CA LEU A 28 0.73 14.76 -4.02
C LEU A 28 -0.43 14.43 -3.07
N MET A 29 -1.44 13.67 -3.50
CA MET A 29 -2.56 13.26 -2.66
C MET A 29 -2.05 12.48 -1.43
N GLY A 30 -2.42 12.95 -0.22
CA GLY A 30 -2.04 12.31 1.03
C GLY A 30 -0.67 12.71 1.60
N SER A 31 -0.02 13.75 1.05
CA SER A 31 1.34 14.15 1.44
C SER A 31 1.40 15.30 2.45
N ASP A 32 0.27 15.79 2.96
CA ASP A 32 0.22 16.84 3.98
C ASP A 32 0.00 16.26 5.38
N SER A 33 0.83 15.31 5.76
CA SER A 33 0.78 14.61 7.04
C SER A 33 1.92 15.04 7.97
N ASP A 34 1.70 14.85 9.27
CA ASP A 34 2.74 14.95 10.29
C ASP A 34 2.62 13.79 11.31
N HIS A 35 3.50 13.78 12.32
CA HIS A 35 3.51 12.73 13.35
C HIS A 35 2.18 12.66 14.15
N GLY A 36 1.44 13.74 14.24
CA GLY A 36 0.23 13.84 15.07
C GLY A 36 -1.07 13.56 14.33
N LEU A 37 -1.07 13.68 13.00
CA LEU A 37 -2.26 13.48 12.16
C LEU A 37 -1.84 13.01 10.77
N SER A 38 -2.28 11.82 10.39
CA SER A 38 -2.09 11.33 9.04
C SER A 38 -3.25 11.73 8.12
N THR A 39 -2.91 12.25 6.98
CA THR A 39 -3.82 12.48 5.85
C THR A 39 -3.44 11.63 4.64
N GLY A 40 -2.71 10.52 4.89
CA GLY A 40 -2.21 9.56 3.93
C GLY A 40 -0.83 9.00 4.23
N ASN A 41 0.02 9.79 4.90
CA ASN A 41 1.45 9.47 5.12
C ASN A 41 2.17 9.07 3.82
N THR A 42 1.80 9.71 2.71
CA THR A 42 2.36 9.45 1.38
C THR A 42 3.40 10.49 0.99
N TYR A 43 4.08 10.21 -0.10
CA TYR A 43 4.96 11.14 -0.80
C TYR A 43 4.71 11.01 -2.32
N PRO A 44 5.09 12.02 -3.14
CA PRO A 44 5.01 11.89 -4.60
C PRO A 44 6.02 10.84 -5.07
N ALA A 45 5.56 9.60 -5.26
CA ALA A 45 6.39 8.52 -5.76
C ALA A 45 6.53 8.64 -7.28
N ILE A 46 7.68 9.13 -7.73
CA ILE A 46 8.03 9.18 -9.15
C ILE A 46 8.69 7.84 -9.49
N ALA A 47 7.92 6.96 -10.12
CA ALA A 47 8.31 5.55 -10.27
C ALA A 47 7.55 4.87 -11.40
N MET A 48 7.98 3.68 -11.80
CA MET A 48 7.16 2.77 -12.61
C MET A 48 6.22 1.93 -11.71
N PRO A 49 5.12 1.38 -12.26
CA PRO A 49 4.26 0.46 -11.50
C PRO A 49 5.07 -0.71 -10.93
N TRP A 50 4.97 -0.95 -9.62
CA TRP A 50 5.74 -1.97 -8.89
C TRP A 50 7.27 -1.89 -9.12
N GLY A 51 7.81 -0.71 -9.47
CA GLY A 51 9.23 -0.52 -9.75
C GLY A 51 10.12 -0.82 -8.53
N MET A 52 11.39 -1.14 -8.78
CA MET A 52 12.36 -1.35 -7.70
C MET A 52 12.71 -0.03 -7.01
N ASN A 53 13.01 1.00 -7.79
CA ASN A 53 13.42 2.31 -7.27
C ASN A 53 12.32 3.34 -7.45
N PHE A 54 11.98 4.04 -6.35
CA PHE A 54 11.15 5.23 -6.37
C PHE A 54 12.02 6.46 -6.17
N TRP A 55 11.56 7.58 -6.68
CA TRP A 55 12.24 8.87 -6.56
C TRP A 55 11.29 9.88 -5.94
N VAL A 56 11.85 10.75 -5.09
CA VAL A 56 11.09 11.76 -4.35
C VAL A 56 11.89 13.05 -4.19
N PRO A 57 11.27 14.25 -4.32
CA PRO A 57 11.88 15.47 -3.85
C PRO A 57 11.99 15.43 -2.32
N GLN A 58 13.20 15.48 -1.78
CA GLN A 58 13.42 15.38 -0.34
C GLN A 58 13.18 16.76 0.31
N THR A 59 12.16 16.84 1.17
CA THR A 59 11.92 18.01 2.03
C THR A 59 12.28 17.76 3.49
N GLY A 60 12.16 16.51 3.97
CA GLY A 60 12.57 16.06 5.30
C GLY A 60 14.08 15.93 5.43
N LYS A 61 14.57 15.96 6.67
CA LYS A 61 15.97 15.71 6.99
C LYS A 61 16.34 14.25 6.76
N MET A 62 17.63 14.00 6.66
CA MET A 62 18.18 12.65 6.63
C MET A 62 17.71 11.85 7.85
N GLY A 63 17.05 10.72 7.59
CA GLY A 63 16.49 9.85 8.63
C GLY A 63 15.09 10.22 9.11
N ASP A 64 14.53 11.32 8.64
CA ASP A 64 13.13 11.65 8.88
C ASP A 64 12.20 10.65 8.18
N GLY A 65 11.17 10.20 8.89
CA GLY A 65 10.13 9.35 8.31
C GLY A 65 9.32 10.09 7.25
N TRP A 66 9.07 11.39 7.44
CA TRP A 66 8.38 12.26 6.47
C TRP A 66 9.38 12.87 5.49
N GLN A 67 9.88 12.06 4.56
CA GLN A 67 10.85 12.46 3.55
C GLN A 67 10.35 13.56 2.59
N TYR A 68 9.04 13.69 2.43
CA TYR A 68 8.35 14.79 1.76
C TYR A 68 7.07 15.12 2.53
N THR A 69 6.85 16.41 2.78
CA THR A 69 5.57 16.95 3.24
C THR A 69 5.16 18.14 2.40
N TYR A 70 3.87 18.22 2.06
CA TYR A 70 3.35 19.32 1.24
C TYR A 70 3.50 20.68 1.90
N ALA A 71 3.41 20.76 3.23
CA ALA A 71 3.61 21.99 3.99
C ALA A 71 5.04 22.53 3.94
N ALA A 72 6.04 21.72 3.55
CA ALA A 72 7.44 22.11 3.48
C ALA A 72 7.70 23.17 2.41
N LYS A 73 8.75 23.99 2.61
CA LYS A 73 9.08 25.12 1.74
C LYS A 73 10.44 25.01 1.06
N LYS A 74 11.24 23.99 1.43
CA LYS A 74 12.57 23.78 0.88
C LYS A 74 12.78 22.33 0.45
N ILE A 75 13.53 22.14 -0.64
CA ILE A 75 13.98 20.84 -1.14
C ILE A 75 15.48 20.72 -0.89
N ARG A 76 15.90 19.54 -0.40
CA ARG A 76 17.29 19.17 -0.05
C ARG A 76 17.99 18.34 -1.12
N GLY A 77 17.23 17.74 -2.04
CA GLY A 77 17.70 16.91 -3.14
C GLY A 77 16.59 16.13 -3.83
N LEU A 78 16.92 15.54 -4.97
CA LEU A 78 16.12 14.48 -5.58
C LEU A 78 16.67 13.14 -5.08
N LYS A 79 15.88 12.42 -4.30
CA LYS A 79 16.30 11.26 -3.52
C LYS A 79 15.73 9.97 -4.12
N GLN A 80 16.57 8.94 -4.24
CA GLN A 80 16.09 7.57 -4.38
C GLN A 80 15.53 7.09 -3.04
N THR A 81 14.38 6.43 -3.06
CA THR A 81 13.71 5.96 -1.85
C THR A 81 13.13 4.55 -2.03
N HIS A 82 13.16 3.80 -0.94
CA HIS A 82 12.50 2.50 -0.79
C HIS A 82 11.55 2.51 0.42
N GLN A 83 11.16 3.69 0.89
CA GLN A 83 10.30 3.82 2.05
C GLN A 83 8.88 3.33 1.74
N PRO A 84 8.33 2.35 2.51
CA PRO A 84 6.93 1.96 2.40
C PRO A 84 6.01 2.82 3.26
N SER A 85 6.51 3.33 4.39
CA SER A 85 5.78 4.10 5.39
C SER A 85 6.76 4.91 6.24
N PRO A 86 6.38 6.10 6.76
CA PRO A 86 7.23 6.85 7.68
C PRO A 86 7.58 6.06 8.96
N TRP A 87 6.71 5.17 9.42
CA TRP A 87 6.91 4.34 10.61
C TRP A 87 7.95 3.25 10.41
N ILE A 88 8.02 2.67 9.22
CA ILE A 88 9.01 1.66 8.84
C ILE A 88 10.32 2.31 8.40
N ASN A 89 10.25 3.54 7.88
CA ASN A 89 11.37 4.32 7.37
C ASN A 89 12.00 3.71 6.09
N ASP A 90 13.18 4.15 5.70
CA ASP A 90 13.79 3.97 4.38
C ASP A 90 15.06 3.12 4.45
N TYR A 91 15.54 2.63 3.31
CA TYR A 91 16.79 1.91 3.17
C TYR A 91 17.43 2.13 1.80
N GLY A 92 18.76 2.03 1.72
CA GLY A 92 19.52 2.08 0.47
C GLY A 92 19.34 3.37 -0.34
N GLN A 93 19.18 4.52 0.34
CA GLN A 93 18.95 5.79 -0.31
C GLN A 93 20.23 6.55 -0.64
N PHE A 94 20.14 7.39 -1.67
CA PHE A 94 21.09 8.45 -2.01
C PHE A 94 20.35 9.60 -2.71
N SER A 95 20.98 10.78 -2.83
CA SER A 95 20.34 11.93 -3.47
C SER A 95 21.29 12.77 -4.31
N LEU A 96 20.74 13.50 -5.29
CA LEU A 96 21.42 14.51 -6.08
C LEU A 96 20.76 15.86 -5.85
N MET A 97 21.58 16.92 -5.63
CA MET A 97 21.09 18.28 -5.46
C MET A 97 21.93 19.26 -6.30
N PRO A 98 21.33 19.98 -7.29
CA PRO A 98 22.02 21.03 -7.99
C PRO A 98 22.11 22.30 -7.11
N VAL A 99 23.29 22.90 -7.10
CA VAL A 99 23.54 24.16 -6.39
C VAL A 99 24.36 25.12 -7.25
N VAL A 100 24.24 26.43 -7.03
CA VAL A 100 25.01 27.47 -7.74
C VAL A 100 25.72 28.36 -6.72
N GLY A 101 26.95 28.71 -7.01
CA GLY A 101 27.77 29.57 -6.16
C GLY A 101 28.71 28.79 -5.26
N LYS A 102 28.63 28.97 -3.94
CA LYS A 102 29.49 28.23 -3.02
C LYS A 102 29.09 26.73 -3.01
N PRO A 103 30.01 25.80 -3.22
CA PRO A 103 29.72 24.40 -3.07
C PRO A 103 29.43 24.09 -1.59
N VAL A 104 28.29 23.42 -1.33
CA VAL A 104 27.80 23.12 0.03
C VAL A 104 27.27 21.69 0.08
N PHE A 105 27.85 20.89 0.98
CA PHE A 105 27.44 19.48 1.17
C PHE A 105 26.33 19.34 2.22
N ASP A 106 26.36 20.15 3.27
CA ASP A 106 25.37 20.09 4.37
C ASP A 106 23.93 20.24 3.83
N GLU A 107 23.04 19.33 4.23
CA GLU A 107 21.68 19.24 3.67
C GLU A 107 20.77 20.42 4.03
N GLU A 108 20.97 21.07 5.19
CA GLU A 108 20.22 22.26 5.59
C GLU A 108 20.68 23.50 4.83
N GLN A 109 22.01 23.63 4.64
CA GLN A 109 22.59 24.79 3.95
C GLN A 109 22.36 24.72 2.44
N ARG A 110 22.34 23.51 1.83
CA ARG A 110 22.08 23.35 0.38
C ARG A 110 20.59 23.41 0.04
N ALA A 111 19.69 23.32 1.04
CA ALA A 111 18.25 23.29 0.80
C ALA A 111 17.76 24.57 0.13
N SER A 112 17.01 24.45 -0.97
CA SER A 112 16.48 25.57 -1.75
C SER A 112 14.99 25.75 -1.54
N TRP A 113 14.57 27.02 -1.47
CA TRP A 113 13.16 27.38 -1.54
C TRP A 113 12.54 26.92 -2.86
N PHE A 114 11.30 26.48 -2.81
CA PHE A 114 10.48 26.13 -3.97
C PHE A 114 9.03 26.58 -3.76
N SER A 115 8.26 26.49 -4.83
CA SER A 115 6.82 26.74 -4.81
C SER A 115 6.08 25.65 -5.56
N HIS A 116 4.96 25.17 -5.00
CA HIS A 116 4.07 24.22 -5.67
C HIS A 116 3.49 24.74 -6.99
N LYS A 117 3.49 26.07 -7.22
CA LYS A 117 3.13 26.66 -8.50
C LYS A 117 4.16 26.40 -9.61
N ALA A 118 5.40 26.11 -9.21
CA ALA A 118 6.52 25.78 -10.09
C ALA A 118 6.99 24.32 -9.87
N GLU A 119 6.16 23.50 -9.23
CA GLU A 119 6.33 22.07 -9.07
C GLU A 119 5.38 21.32 -9.96
N LYS A 120 5.87 20.33 -10.70
CA LYS A 120 5.07 19.41 -11.49
C LYS A 120 5.41 17.99 -11.08
N ALA A 121 4.42 17.27 -10.56
CA ALA A 121 4.54 15.88 -10.19
C ALA A 121 3.54 15.03 -10.98
N THR A 122 4.05 14.06 -11.73
CA THR A 122 3.28 12.96 -12.32
C THR A 122 3.96 11.66 -11.93
N PRO A 123 3.33 10.50 -12.05
CA PRO A 123 3.99 9.23 -11.71
C PRO A 123 5.30 8.98 -12.46
N TYR A 124 5.44 9.51 -13.67
CA TYR A 124 6.56 9.26 -14.59
C TYR A 124 7.46 10.47 -14.83
N TYR A 125 7.17 11.62 -14.22
CA TYR A 125 7.97 12.85 -14.40
C TYR A 125 7.81 13.78 -13.21
N TYR A 126 8.91 14.33 -12.76
CA TYR A 126 8.95 15.39 -11.77
C TYR A 126 9.76 16.57 -12.28
N SER A 127 9.33 17.78 -11.97
CA SER A 127 10.12 18.98 -12.20
C SER A 127 9.83 20.05 -11.13
N VAL A 128 10.86 20.81 -10.74
CA VAL A 128 10.75 21.88 -9.76
C VAL A 128 11.77 22.98 -10.04
N TYR A 129 11.38 24.24 -9.78
CA TYR A 129 12.28 25.37 -9.79
C TYR A 129 12.84 25.63 -8.39
N LEU A 130 14.15 25.59 -8.27
CA LEU A 130 14.93 25.82 -7.06
C LEU A 130 15.35 27.29 -6.99
N ALA A 131 14.65 28.09 -6.17
CA ALA A 131 14.70 29.54 -6.23
C ALA A 131 16.03 30.14 -5.78
N ASP A 132 16.70 29.50 -4.80
CA ASP A 132 17.99 30.00 -4.31
C ASP A 132 19.12 29.86 -5.34
N TYR A 133 18.96 29.01 -6.33
CA TYR A 133 19.99 28.66 -7.32
C TYR A 133 19.64 29.04 -8.77
N ASP A 134 18.43 29.55 -9.03
CA ASP A 134 17.92 29.77 -10.40
C ASP A 134 18.05 28.52 -11.28
N VAL A 135 17.76 27.34 -10.69
CA VAL A 135 17.88 26.01 -11.37
C VAL A 135 16.53 25.35 -11.49
N THR A 136 16.23 24.81 -12.66
CA THR A 136 15.12 23.85 -12.82
C THR A 136 15.69 22.43 -12.78
N ALA A 137 15.21 21.61 -11.84
CA ALA A 137 15.54 20.19 -11.73
C ALA A 137 14.41 19.35 -12.28
N GLU A 138 14.75 18.36 -13.13
CA GLU A 138 13.82 17.44 -13.79
C GLU A 138 14.23 15.99 -13.54
N LEU A 139 13.25 15.07 -13.51
CA LEU A 139 13.48 13.63 -13.29
C LEU A 139 12.46 12.79 -14.04
N CYS A 140 12.93 11.76 -14.79
CA CYS A 140 12.12 10.67 -15.37
C CYS A 140 12.66 9.32 -14.91
N PRO A 141 11.84 8.42 -14.29
CA PRO A 141 12.27 7.11 -13.83
C PRO A 141 12.09 6.01 -14.88
N THR A 142 12.85 4.93 -14.71
CA THR A 142 12.53 3.57 -15.17
C THR A 142 12.27 2.65 -13.94
N GLU A 143 12.27 1.33 -14.11
CA GLU A 143 12.09 0.41 -12.96
C GLU A 143 13.24 0.50 -11.96
N ARG A 144 14.50 0.69 -12.42
CA ARG A 144 15.74 0.66 -11.62
C ARG A 144 16.65 1.86 -11.83
N ALA A 145 16.34 2.72 -12.78
CA ALA A 145 17.16 3.87 -13.14
C ALA A 145 16.33 5.15 -13.24
N ALA A 146 16.99 6.29 -13.40
CA ALA A 146 16.36 7.56 -13.74
C ALA A 146 17.29 8.43 -14.57
N LEU A 147 16.69 9.28 -15.41
CA LEU A 147 17.36 10.42 -16.01
C LEU A 147 17.00 11.66 -15.25
N MET A 148 18.01 12.37 -14.73
CA MET A 148 17.86 13.69 -14.13
C MET A 148 18.45 14.75 -15.05
N ALA A 149 17.88 15.94 -15.07
CA ALA A 149 18.38 17.08 -15.81
C ALA A 149 18.30 18.35 -14.96
N PHE A 150 19.38 19.12 -14.96
CA PHE A 150 19.50 20.36 -14.20
C PHE A 150 19.75 21.51 -15.17
N THR A 151 18.79 22.40 -15.31
CA THR A 151 18.88 23.59 -16.17
C THR A 151 19.44 24.73 -15.36
N PHE A 152 20.68 25.14 -15.65
CA PHE A 152 21.43 26.15 -14.90
C PHE A 152 21.35 27.56 -15.52
N PRO A 153 21.53 28.63 -14.70
CA PRO A 153 21.91 29.94 -15.21
C PRO A 153 23.34 29.89 -15.81
N LYS A 154 23.72 30.92 -16.56
CA LYS A 154 25.14 31.06 -16.98
C LYS A 154 26.00 31.29 -15.75
N THR A 155 26.96 30.41 -15.46
CA THR A 155 27.84 30.50 -14.28
C THR A 155 29.07 29.60 -14.43
N ASP A 156 30.17 30.01 -13.79
CA ASP A 156 31.36 29.15 -13.61
C ASP A 156 31.33 28.34 -12.31
N SER A 157 30.24 28.40 -11.55
CA SER A 157 30.07 27.80 -10.23
C SER A 157 28.77 27.04 -10.13
N ALA A 158 28.50 26.17 -11.11
CA ALA A 158 27.42 25.18 -11.08
C ALA A 158 27.95 23.89 -10.45
N HIS A 159 27.19 23.30 -9.54
CA HIS A 159 27.57 22.07 -8.86
C HIS A 159 26.38 21.11 -8.77
N VAL A 160 26.69 19.81 -8.76
CA VAL A 160 25.76 18.75 -8.35
C VAL A 160 26.36 18.04 -7.14
N VAL A 161 25.65 18.10 -6.02
CA VAL A 161 25.98 17.39 -4.79
C VAL A 161 25.40 16.00 -4.86
N ILE A 162 26.22 14.97 -4.68
CA ILE A 162 25.82 13.56 -4.56
C ILE A 162 26.04 13.18 -3.11
N ASP A 163 24.95 12.84 -2.42
CA ASP A 163 24.93 12.48 -1.00
C ASP A 163 24.60 11.00 -0.87
N ALA A 164 25.56 10.21 -0.37
CA ALA A 164 25.40 8.75 -0.19
C ALA A 164 24.80 8.39 1.19
N PHE A 165 24.39 9.36 1.95
CA PHE A 165 23.76 9.27 3.27
C PHE A 165 24.66 8.69 4.38
N ASP A 166 24.22 8.83 5.62
CA ASP A 166 24.89 8.38 6.82
C ASP A 166 24.66 6.88 7.11
N LYS A 167 25.22 6.38 8.21
CA LYS A 167 25.19 4.99 8.69
C LYS A 167 25.97 4.00 7.82
N GLY A 168 26.96 4.50 7.12
CA GLY A 168 27.86 3.74 6.28
C GLY A 168 27.63 3.96 4.80
N SER A 169 28.61 4.55 4.15
CA SER A 169 28.57 4.83 2.73
C SER A 169 29.97 4.89 2.10
N TYR A 170 29.99 4.73 0.81
CA TYR A 170 31.21 4.77 -0.03
C TYR A 170 30.93 5.59 -1.26
N ILE A 171 31.93 6.34 -1.72
CA ILE A 171 31.89 7.07 -2.99
C ILE A 171 33.26 7.06 -3.68
N LYS A 172 33.24 6.97 -5.00
CA LYS A 172 34.39 7.09 -5.88
C LYS A 172 34.05 7.92 -7.09
N ILE A 173 34.84 8.99 -7.32
CA ILE A 173 34.71 9.90 -8.46
C ILE A 173 35.70 9.46 -9.53
N LEU A 174 35.24 9.35 -10.77
CA LEU A 174 36.00 8.97 -11.95
C LEU A 174 35.95 10.12 -12.97
N PRO A 175 36.77 11.19 -12.79
CA PRO A 175 36.62 12.44 -13.53
C PRO A 175 36.75 12.25 -15.03
N ASP A 176 37.76 11.50 -15.49
CA ASP A 176 38.03 11.23 -16.92
C ASP A 176 36.90 10.47 -17.61
N GLN A 177 36.02 9.81 -16.84
CA GLN A 177 34.91 9.03 -17.36
C GLN A 177 33.54 9.75 -17.14
N ARG A 178 33.55 10.93 -16.48
CA ARG A 178 32.34 11.68 -16.08
C ARG A 178 31.40 10.85 -15.22
N LYS A 179 31.94 10.01 -14.33
CA LYS A 179 31.20 9.02 -13.53
C LYS A 179 31.46 9.20 -12.03
N VAL A 180 30.44 8.84 -11.25
CA VAL A 180 30.54 8.64 -9.81
C VAL A 180 29.89 7.31 -9.47
N VAL A 181 30.55 6.52 -8.65
CA VAL A 181 30.02 5.26 -8.13
C VAL A 181 30.04 5.27 -6.61
N GLY A 182 29.17 4.51 -5.99
CA GLY A 182 29.15 4.41 -4.55
C GLY A 182 28.17 3.35 -4.04
N PHE A 183 28.07 3.26 -2.74
CA PHE A 183 27.02 2.50 -2.08
C PHE A 183 26.56 3.16 -0.78
N SER A 184 25.34 2.83 -0.37
CA SER A 184 24.78 3.12 0.95
C SER A 184 24.45 1.82 1.66
N THR A 185 24.86 1.71 2.93
CA THR A 185 24.43 0.62 3.83
C THR A 185 23.28 1.03 4.72
N ARG A 186 22.83 2.30 4.60
CA ARG A 186 21.76 2.81 5.44
C ARG A 186 20.51 1.96 5.30
N ASN A 187 19.96 1.57 6.44
CA ASN A 187 18.73 0.79 6.55
C ASN A 187 18.06 1.09 7.91
N SER A 188 16.82 0.67 8.05
CA SER A 188 16.05 0.77 9.29
C SER A 188 15.78 -0.60 9.95
N GLY A 189 16.55 -1.62 9.55
CA GLY A 189 16.49 -2.98 10.08
C GLY A 189 16.01 -4.02 9.07
N GLY A 190 15.99 -5.28 9.47
CA GLY A 190 15.51 -6.39 8.64
C GLY A 190 16.44 -6.74 7.48
N VAL A 191 17.78 -6.57 7.64
CA VAL A 191 18.77 -6.88 6.59
C VAL A 191 20.00 -7.59 7.16
N PRO A 192 20.66 -8.47 6.37
CA PRO A 192 21.96 -9.04 6.69
C PRO A 192 23.07 -7.98 6.75
N ALA A 193 24.18 -8.30 7.44
CA ALA A 193 25.31 -7.38 7.63
C ALA A 193 26.01 -6.93 6.37
N ASN A 194 25.90 -7.70 5.26
CA ASN A 194 26.47 -7.36 3.96
C ASN A 194 25.53 -6.55 3.06
N PHE A 195 24.40 -6.08 3.58
CA PHE A 195 23.45 -5.25 2.82
C PHE A 195 24.12 -3.99 2.28
N ARG A 196 23.96 -3.74 0.98
CA ARG A 196 24.37 -2.53 0.29
C ARG A 196 23.39 -2.21 -0.83
N ASN A 197 23.16 -0.93 -1.05
CA ASN A 197 22.59 -0.43 -2.31
C ASN A 197 23.70 0.29 -3.07
N TYR A 198 24.20 -0.35 -4.11
CA TYR A 198 25.21 0.20 -5.01
C TYR A 198 24.54 1.16 -5.97
N PHE A 199 25.10 2.35 -6.16
CA PHE A 199 24.61 3.32 -7.14
C PHE A 199 25.69 3.77 -8.10
N VAL A 200 25.27 4.15 -9.29
CA VAL A 200 26.12 4.67 -10.36
C VAL A 200 25.48 5.92 -10.94
N VAL A 201 26.31 6.92 -11.24
CA VAL A 201 25.92 8.19 -11.84
C VAL A 201 26.83 8.49 -13.01
N GLU A 202 26.28 8.78 -14.18
CA GLU A 202 27.00 9.17 -15.38
C GLU A 202 26.49 10.51 -15.89
N PHE A 203 27.42 11.49 -16.03
CA PHE A 203 27.09 12.83 -16.52
C PHE A 203 27.40 12.97 -18.00
N ASP A 204 26.66 13.84 -18.69
CA ASP A 204 26.89 14.19 -20.09
C ASP A 204 27.92 15.32 -20.28
N HIS A 205 28.40 15.95 -19.20
CA HIS A 205 29.36 17.06 -19.19
C HIS A 205 30.68 16.66 -18.53
N ASP A 206 31.79 17.23 -19.01
CA ASP A 206 33.09 17.11 -18.38
C ASP A 206 33.10 17.86 -17.02
N PHE A 207 33.83 17.30 -16.06
CA PHE A 207 33.94 17.89 -14.73
C PHE A 207 35.00 19.02 -14.74
N ASP A 208 34.62 20.21 -14.28
CA ASP A 208 35.56 21.34 -14.11
C ASP A 208 36.39 21.18 -12.84
N ALA A 209 35.73 20.76 -11.74
CA ALA A 209 36.36 20.43 -10.47
C ALA A 209 35.54 19.35 -9.74
N VAL A 210 36.19 18.63 -8.84
CA VAL A 210 35.56 17.60 -8.01
C VAL A 210 36.05 17.69 -6.57
N HIS A 211 35.15 17.43 -5.63
CA HIS A 211 35.49 17.30 -4.21
C HIS A 211 34.81 16.05 -3.64
N SER A 212 35.60 15.24 -2.96
CA SER A 212 35.05 14.19 -2.09
C SER A 212 34.82 14.76 -0.69
N VAL A 213 33.78 14.28 -0.02
CA VAL A 213 33.38 14.74 1.32
C VAL A 213 33.21 13.53 2.23
N LYS A 214 33.68 13.67 3.47
CA LYS A 214 33.50 12.67 4.52
C LYS A 214 33.13 13.38 5.82
N ASP A 215 32.01 12.98 6.43
CA ASP A 215 31.49 13.53 7.68
C ASP A 215 31.41 15.08 7.69
N GLY A 216 31.00 15.64 6.54
CA GLY A 216 30.84 17.09 6.32
C GLY A 216 32.10 17.84 5.91
N GLU A 217 33.28 17.22 5.94
CA GLU A 217 34.55 17.84 5.63
C GLU A 217 35.07 17.43 4.24
N TYR A 218 35.64 18.40 3.50
CA TYR A 218 36.32 18.13 2.23
C TYR A 218 37.55 17.25 2.44
N GLN A 219 37.74 16.27 1.58
CA GLN A 219 38.85 15.33 1.64
C GLN A 219 39.72 15.42 0.38
N GLU A 220 41.01 15.07 0.54
CA GLU A 220 41.88 14.85 -0.59
C GLU A 220 41.54 13.52 -1.30
N GLY A 221 41.73 13.51 -2.63
CA GLY A 221 41.49 12.33 -3.46
C GLY A 221 40.03 12.19 -3.90
N HIS A 222 39.77 11.10 -4.63
CA HIS A 222 38.49 10.87 -5.31
C HIS A 222 37.70 9.69 -4.73
N GLU A 223 38.17 9.09 -3.65
CA GLU A 223 37.58 7.89 -3.07
C GLU A 223 37.48 8.01 -1.56
N GLN A 224 36.30 7.81 -1.00
CA GLN A 224 36.04 7.90 0.43
C GLN A 224 35.09 6.77 0.87
N GLU A 225 35.33 6.25 2.06
CA GLU A 225 34.42 5.36 2.78
C GLU A 225 34.35 5.81 4.24
N GLY A 226 33.14 5.81 4.80
CA GLY A 226 32.94 6.28 6.17
C GLY A 226 31.50 6.23 6.63
N ASN A 227 31.20 6.94 7.71
CA ASN A 227 29.84 7.00 8.21
C ASN A 227 28.92 7.77 7.26
N HIS A 228 29.40 8.92 6.73
CA HIS A 228 28.64 9.76 5.81
C HIS A 228 29.59 10.34 4.76
N VAL A 229 29.47 9.88 3.53
CA VAL A 229 30.30 10.37 2.42
C VAL A 229 29.47 10.90 1.28
N GLY A 230 30.10 11.71 0.44
CA GLY A 230 29.51 12.24 -0.77
C GLY A 230 30.50 12.89 -1.69
N ALA A 231 30.00 13.48 -2.78
CA ALA A 231 30.78 14.19 -3.77
C ALA A 231 30.12 15.50 -4.17
N ILE A 232 30.92 16.47 -4.56
CA ILE A 232 30.48 17.70 -5.23
C ILE A 232 31.18 17.74 -6.58
N ILE A 233 30.40 17.71 -7.63
CA ILE A 233 30.87 17.76 -9.02
C ILE A 233 30.57 19.15 -9.58
N SER A 234 31.57 19.84 -10.08
CA SER A 234 31.46 21.20 -10.59
C SER A 234 31.49 21.26 -12.11
N PHE A 235 30.73 22.20 -12.66
CA PHE A 235 30.58 22.42 -14.10
C PHE A 235 30.70 23.89 -14.45
N LYS A 236 31.21 24.21 -15.65
CA LYS A 236 31.12 25.52 -16.27
C LYS A 236 29.97 25.60 -17.22
N ILE A 237 29.06 26.51 -16.96
CA ILE A 237 27.84 26.73 -17.77
C ILE A 237 28.03 27.96 -18.64
N GLY A 238 28.25 27.74 -19.93
CA GLY A 238 28.60 28.82 -20.87
C GLY A 238 27.44 29.72 -21.27
N LYS A 239 26.19 29.23 -21.19
CA LYS A 239 24.97 29.97 -21.54
C LYS A 239 23.83 29.67 -20.54
N ARG A 240 22.95 30.65 -20.37
CA ARG A 240 21.72 30.44 -19.59
C ARG A 240 20.83 29.36 -20.24
N GLY A 241 20.29 28.46 -19.44
CA GLY A 241 19.41 27.40 -19.88
C GLY A 241 20.14 26.15 -20.41
N GLU A 242 21.47 26.07 -20.19
CA GLU A 242 22.23 24.86 -20.45
C GLU A 242 21.87 23.78 -19.45
N LYS A 243 21.66 22.55 -19.92
CA LYS A 243 21.25 21.42 -19.12
C LYS A 243 22.43 20.48 -18.87
N VAL A 244 22.72 20.19 -17.63
CA VAL A 244 23.57 19.08 -17.22
C VAL A 244 22.68 17.88 -16.93
N GLN A 245 22.91 16.76 -17.59
CA GLN A 245 22.16 15.53 -17.39
C GLN A 245 22.96 14.52 -16.57
N ALA A 246 22.27 13.80 -15.68
CA ALA A 246 22.80 12.70 -14.91
C ALA A 246 21.91 11.46 -15.13
N ARG A 247 22.52 10.41 -15.67
CA ARG A 247 21.92 9.07 -15.73
C ARG A 247 22.29 8.35 -14.44
N VAL A 248 21.29 7.85 -13.71
CA VAL A 248 21.50 7.23 -12.40
C VAL A 248 20.82 5.87 -12.35
N ALA A 249 21.43 4.91 -11.68
CA ALA A 249 20.84 3.60 -11.41
C ALA A 249 21.40 3.01 -10.12
N SER A 250 20.70 2.02 -9.57
CA SER A 250 21.22 1.28 -8.42
C SER A 250 20.97 -0.22 -8.52
N SER A 251 21.63 -0.97 -7.63
CA SER A 251 21.51 -2.41 -7.48
C SER A 251 21.76 -2.83 -6.04
N PHE A 252 21.04 -3.83 -5.56
CA PHE A 252 21.32 -4.47 -4.27
C PHE A 252 22.35 -5.61 -4.41
N ILE A 253 22.80 -5.94 -5.62
CA ILE A 253 23.70 -7.06 -5.91
C ILE A 253 25.16 -6.62 -5.94
N CYS A 254 25.52 -5.70 -6.86
CA CYS A 254 26.87 -5.15 -7.02
C CYS A 254 26.87 -3.93 -7.94
N GLU A 255 28.05 -3.27 -8.06
CA GLU A 255 28.24 -2.11 -8.94
C GLU A 255 28.01 -2.47 -10.42
N GLU A 256 28.53 -3.62 -10.88
CA GLU A 256 28.36 -4.08 -12.27
C GLU A 256 26.88 -4.27 -12.62
N GLN A 257 26.09 -4.74 -11.68
CA GLN A 257 24.65 -4.88 -11.87
C GLN A 257 23.96 -3.50 -11.93
N ALA A 258 24.41 -2.51 -11.15
CA ALA A 258 23.92 -1.13 -11.28
C ALA A 258 24.23 -0.54 -12.67
N TRP A 259 25.41 -0.83 -13.23
CA TRP A 259 25.75 -0.48 -14.62
C TRP A 259 24.91 -1.25 -15.65
N GLN A 260 24.46 -2.46 -15.34
CA GLN A 260 23.49 -3.19 -16.16
C GLN A 260 22.10 -2.52 -16.08
N ASN A 261 21.67 -2.12 -14.91
CA ASN A 261 20.36 -1.49 -14.69
C ASN A 261 20.24 -0.12 -15.37
N ILE A 262 21.33 0.67 -15.47
CA ILE A 262 21.32 1.97 -16.16
C ILE A 262 20.99 1.84 -17.66
N GLN A 263 21.17 0.64 -18.23
CA GLN A 263 20.86 0.37 -19.64
C GLN A 263 19.35 0.43 -19.92
N GLU A 264 18.48 0.40 -18.87
CA GLU A 264 17.06 0.63 -19.03
C GLU A 264 16.73 2.00 -19.64
N LEU A 265 17.60 2.99 -19.46
CA LEU A 265 17.44 4.32 -20.06
C LEU A 265 17.71 4.33 -21.57
N GLY A 266 18.43 3.34 -22.11
CA GLY A 266 18.80 3.27 -23.52
C GLY A 266 19.53 4.53 -24.01
N GLN A 267 19.13 5.04 -25.16
CA GLN A 267 19.58 6.32 -25.74
C GLN A 267 18.46 7.38 -25.71
N ALA A 268 17.40 7.12 -24.93
CA ALA A 268 16.25 8.00 -24.89
C ALA A 268 16.59 9.31 -24.15
N ASP A 269 16.10 10.42 -24.70
CA ASP A 269 16.10 11.72 -24.03
C ASP A 269 14.97 11.84 -23.00
N MET A 270 14.89 12.97 -22.30
CA MET A 270 13.90 13.24 -21.27
C MET A 270 12.46 13.12 -21.79
N GLU A 271 12.18 13.64 -22.97
CA GLU A 271 10.84 13.63 -23.58
C GLU A 271 10.41 12.21 -23.96
N GLN A 272 11.34 11.45 -24.57
CA GLN A 272 11.11 10.05 -24.95
C GLN A 272 10.86 9.17 -23.69
N LEU A 273 11.65 9.34 -22.63
CA LEU A 273 11.45 8.61 -21.37
C LEU A 273 10.11 8.97 -20.72
N CYS A 274 9.74 10.25 -20.68
CA CYS A 274 8.44 10.67 -20.19
C CYS A 274 7.30 10.03 -20.99
N GLN A 275 7.41 9.97 -22.31
CA GLN A 275 6.38 9.33 -23.15
C GLN A 275 6.31 7.81 -22.90
N GLN A 276 7.44 7.14 -22.72
CA GLN A 276 7.49 5.70 -22.35
C GLN A 276 6.82 5.47 -20.99
N GLY A 277 7.19 6.28 -19.99
CA GLY A 277 6.60 6.22 -18.65
C GLY A 277 5.08 6.47 -18.66
N ARG A 278 4.64 7.51 -19.39
CA ARG A 278 3.22 7.81 -19.58
C ARG A 278 2.46 6.64 -20.21
N THR A 279 3.03 6.04 -21.24
CA THR A 279 2.45 4.88 -21.92
C THR A 279 2.32 3.70 -20.94
N ARG A 280 3.40 3.38 -20.22
CA ARG A 280 3.40 2.28 -19.25
C ARG A 280 2.37 2.47 -18.14
N TRP A 281 2.23 3.67 -17.60
CA TRP A 281 1.21 3.98 -16.61
C TRP A 281 -0.22 3.86 -17.16
N ASN A 282 -0.44 4.33 -18.38
CA ASN A 282 -1.74 4.21 -19.03
C ASN A 282 -2.13 2.74 -19.31
N GLU A 283 -1.18 1.85 -19.63
CA GLU A 283 -1.43 0.41 -19.76
C GLU A 283 -1.93 -0.22 -18.47
N VAL A 284 -1.44 0.26 -17.32
CA VAL A 284 -1.81 -0.27 -16.00
C VAL A 284 -3.12 0.35 -15.52
N LEU A 285 -3.21 1.68 -15.48
CA LEU A 285 -4.37 2.40 -14.95
C LEU A 285 -5.59 2.33 -15.90
N GLY A 286 -5.35 2.33 -17.19
CA GLY A 286 -6.40 2.27 -18.22
C GLY A 286 -7.10 0.91 -18.31
N LYS A 287 -6.69 -0.10 -17.52
CA LYS A 287 -7.48 -1.33 -17.34
C LYS A 287 -8.84 -1.05 -16.70
N ILE A 288 -9.01 0.08 -16.02
CA ILE A 288 -10.30 0.53 -15.51
C ILE A 288 -10.63 1.86 -16.17
N GLU A 289 -11.61 1.85 -17.08
CA GLU A 289 -12.18 3.05 -17.69
C GLU A 289 -13.32 3.58 -16.83
N VAL A 290 -13.38 4.89 -16.67
CA VAL A 290 -14.41 5.57 -15.85
C VAL A 290 -14.94 6.78 -16.62
N GLU A 291 -16.24 7.09 -16.45
CA GLU A 291 -16.88 8.26 -17.01
C GLU A 291 -17.61 9.03 -15.90
N ASP A 292 -17.28 10.31 -15.71
CA ASP A 292 -17.88 11.18 -14.69
C ASP A 292 -17.88 12.64 -15.15
N GLU A 293 -18.83 13.43 -14.67
CA GLU A 293 -18.90 14.87 -14.89
C GLU A 293 -17.99 15.65 -13.93
N ASN A 294 -17.66 15.06 -12.78
CA ASN A 294 -16.80 15.66 -11.76
C ASN A 294 -15.35 15.19 -11.90
N ILE A 295 -14.50 16.09 -12.34
CA ILE A 295 -13.07 15.81 -12.55
C ILE A 295 -12.34 15.41 -11.25
N ASP A 296 -12.76 15.90 -10.09
CA ASP A 296 -12.11 15.57 -8.80
C ASP A 296 -12.44 14.15 -8.36
N HIS A 297 -13.63 13.61 -8.71
CA HIS A 297 -13.92 12.19 -8.52
C HIS A 297 -12.96 11.31 -9.36
N LEU A 298 -12.74 11.69 -10.63
CA LEU A 298 -11.79 11.00 -11.51
C LEU A 298 -10.36 11.07 -10.98
N ARG A 299 -9.93 12.24 -10.52
CA ARG A 299 -8.61 12.43 -9.91
C ARG A 299 -8.43 11.59 -8.65
N THR A 300 -9.42 11.58 -7.75
CA THR A 300 -9.40 10.75 -6.54
C THR A 300 -9.29 9.27 -6.90
N PHE A 301 -10.14 8.79 -7.82
CA PHE A 301 -10.15 7.39 -8.24
C PHE A 301 -8.80 6.96 -8.83
N TYR A 302 -8.26 7.71 -9.81
CA TYR A 302 -7.01 7.34 -10.46
C TYR A 302 -5.79 7.54 -9.56
N SER A 303 -5.84 8.46 -8.59
CA SER A 303 -4.81 8.58 -7.55
C SER A 303 -4.82 7.40 -6.59
N CYS A 304 -5.99 6.92 -6.17
CA CYS A 304 -6.11 5.69 -5.40
C CYS A 304 -5.66 4.47 -6.22
N LEU A 305 -6.04 4.36 -7.49
CA LEU A 305 -5.59 3.25 -8.34
C LEU A 305 -4.07 3.27 -8.55
N TYR A 306 -3.46 4.45 -8.74
CA TYR A 306 -2.01 4.63 -8.80
C TYR A 306 -1.33 4.12 -7.53
N ARG A 307 -1.82 4.49 -6.34
CA ARG A 307 -1.27 4.01 -5.05
C ARG A 307 -1.38 2.49 -4.92
N SER A 308 -2.48 1.90 -5.39
CA SER A 308 -2.74 0.46 -5.32
C SER A 308 -1.80 -0.38 -6.20
N VAL A 309 -1.03 0.23 -7.10
CA VAL A 309 -0.10 -0.48 -8.02
C VAL A 309 1.36 -0.03 -7.85
N LEU A 310 1.68 0.63 -6.73
CA LEU A 310 3.06 0.93 -6.33
C LEU A 310 3.68 -0.23 -5.55
N PHE A 311 2.93 -0.86 -4.66
CA PHE A 311 3.36 -1.92 -3.75
C PHE A 311 2.62 -3.24 -4.00
N PRO A 312 3.20 -4.40 -3.62
CA PRO A 312 4.58 -4.60 -3.14
C PRO A 312 5.63 -4.17 -4.17
N ARG A 313 6.75 -3.65 -3.69
CA ARG A 313 7.87 -3.20 -4.54
C ARG A 313 8.63 -4.40 -5.08
N ALA A 314 9.01 -4.38 -6.37
CA ALA A 314 9.96 -5.32 -6.92
C ALA A 314 11.31 -5.22 -6.21
N PHE A 315 11.89 -6.35 -5.85
CA PHE A 315 13.20 -6.47 -5.22
C PHE A 315 14.06 -7.49 -5.98
N TYR A 316 13.94 -7.47 -7.29
CA TYR A 316 14.68 -8.35 -8.22
C TYR A 316 15.22 -7.54 -9.39
N GLU A 317 16.24 -8.11 -10.03
CA GLU A 317 16.98 -7.50 -11.11
C GLU A 317 17.12 -8.48 -12.29
N LYS A 318 17.60 -8.00 -13.44
CA LYS A 318 17.95 -8.85 -14.57
C LYS A 318 19.46 -8.80 -14.74
N ASN A 319 20.11 -9.95 -14.68
CA ASN A 319 21.54 -10.04 -14.94
C ASN A 319 21.86 -9.90 -16.45
N SER A 320 23.14 -9.89 -16.80
CA SER A 320 23.61 -9.75 -18.19
C SER A 320 23.16 -10.88 -19.12
N ALA A 321 22.77 -12.03 -18.56
CA ALA A 321 22.19 -13.15 -19.31
C ALA A 321 20.66 -13.04 -19.47
N GLY A 322 20.03 -12.00 -18.91
CA GLY A 322 18.58 -11.79 -18.91
C GLY A 322 17.83 -12.64 -17.89
N GLU A 323 18.53 -13.34 -16.99
CA GLU A 323 17.90 -14.12 -15.92
C GLU A 323 17.41 -13.19 -14.78
N ILE A 324 16.28 -13.55 -14.17
CA ILE A 324 15.76 -12.90 -12.98
C ILE A 324 16.56 -13.37 -11.76
N VAL A 325 17.16 -12.41 -11.06
CA VAL A 325 18.01 -12.63 -9.88
C VAL A 325 17.67 -11.59 -8.82
N HIS A 326 17.99 -11.88 -7.56
CA HIS A 326 17.84 -10.90 -6.48
C HIS A 326 18.90 -11.09 -5.40
N TYR A 327 19.22 -10.01 -4.71
CA TYR A 327 19.88 -10.09 -3.41
C TYR A 327 18.84 -10.54 -2.39
N SER A 328 19.11 -11.61 -1.66
CA SER A 328 18.21 -12.06 -0.58
C SER A 328 18.32 -11.16 0.64
N PRO A 329 17.26 -10.40 0.99
CA PRO A 329 17.28 -9.58 2.20
C PRO A 329 17.18 -10.42 3.48
N TYR A 330 17.10 -11.74 3.36
CA TYR A 330 16.97 -12.69 4.46
C TYR A 330 18.29 -13.38 4.81
N ASN A 331 19.06 -13.79 3.81
CA ASN A 331 20.31 -14.54 4.04
C ASN A 331 21.57 -13.88 3.43
N GLY A 332 21.42 -12.76 2.70
CA GLY A 332 22.52 -11.97 2.19
C GLY A 332 23.22 -12.56 0.96
N THR A 333 22.63 -13.55 0.28
CA THR A 333 23.20 -14.16 -0.93
C THR A 333 22.43 -13.74 -2.17
N VAL A 334 23.05 -13.85 -3.34
CA VAL A 334 22.37 -13.64 -4.63
C VAL A 334 21.67 -14.92 -5.04
N GLN A 335 20.37 -14.85 -5.32
CA GLN A 335 19.51 -15.97 -5.65
C GLN A 335 18.82 -15.75 -7.00
N LYS A 336 18.31 -16.85 -7.60
CA LYS A 336 17.48 -16.79 -8.82
C LYS A 336 15.99 -16.65 -8.44
N GLY A 337 15.24 -16.00 -9.32
CA GLY A 337 13.78 -15.86 -9.21
C GLY A 337 13.34 -14.49 -8.69
N TYR A 338 12.03 -14.33 -8.62
CA TYR A 338 11.42 -13.08 -8.16
C TYR A 338 11.57 -12.89 -6.65
N MET A 339 11.63 -11.62 -6.25
CA MET A 339 11.52 -11.17 -4.85
C MET A 339 10.73 -9.86 -4.85
N PHE A 340 9.85 -9.70 -3.84
CA PHE A 340 9.10 -8.48 -3.60
C PHE A 340 9.18 -8.12 -2.13
N THR A 341 9.01 -6.83 -1.84
CA THR A 341 9.14 -6.28 -0.49
C THR A 341 8.26 -5.05 -0.28
N ASP A 342 8.43 -4.39 0.85
CA ASP A 342 7.75 -3.14 1.23
C ASP A 342 6.22 -3.30 1.28
N THR A 343 5.77 -4.25 2.09
CA THR A 343 4.35 -4.48 2.36
C THR A 343 4.15 -5.14 3.72
N GLY A 344 3.05 -4.78 4.39
CA GLY A 344 2.52 -5.43 5.56
C GLY A 344 1.25 -6.20 5.21
N PHE A 345 1.20 -7.50 5.49
CA PHE A 345 0.03 -8.30 5.11
C PHE A 345 -1.17 -8.08 6.00
N TRP A 346 -0.97 -7.69 7.28
CA TRP A 346 -2.08 -7.30 8.16
C TRP A 346 -2.93 -6.16 7.55
N ASP A 347 -2.28 -5.22 6.86
CA ASP A 347 -2.94 -4.13 6.14
C ASP A 347 -3.54 -4.65 4.83
N THR A 348 -2.71 -5.26 3.98
CA THR A 348 -2.94 -5.41 2.53
C THR A 348 -3.71 -6.66 2.12
N PHE A 349 -3.84 -7.68 3.00
CA PHE A 349 -4.62 -8.87 2.67
C PHE A 349 -6.09 -8.57 2.40
N ARG A 350 -6.62 -7.49 3.00
CA ARG A 350 -8.04 -7.17 3.08
C ARG A 350 -8.63 -6.84 1.70
N CYS A 351 -7.98 -5.99 0.92
CA CYS A 351 -8.46 -5.69 -0.43
C CYS A 351 -7.37 -5.38 -1.46
N LEU A 352 -6.14 -5.00 -1.09
CA LEU A 352 -5.09 -4.79 -2.09
C LEU A 352 -4.79 -6.09 -2.85
N PHE A 353 -4.49 -7.19 -2.14
CA PHE A 353 -4.21 -8.48 -2.81
C PHE A 353 -5.43 -9.04 -3.57
N PRO A 354 -6.67 -8.95 -3.07
CA PRO A 354 -7.85 -9.22 -3.88
C PRO A 354 -7.97 -8.37 -5.15
N LEU A 355 -7.55 -7.09 -5.13
CA LEU A 355 -7.51 -6.25 -6.33
C LEU A 355 -6.47 -6.77 -7.33
N LEU A 356 -5.29 -7.15 -6.85
CA LEU A 356 -4.27 -7.78 -7.69
C LEU A 356 -4.77 -9.11 -8.29
N ASN A 357 -5.48 -9.94 -7.52
CA ASN A 357 -6.08 -11.19 -8.01
C ASN A 357 -7.10 -10.98 -9.12
N LEU A 358 -7.84 -9.88 -9.09
CA LEU A 358 -8.87 -9.57 -10.08
C LEU A 358 -8.28 -8.87 -11.32
N MET A 359 -7.48 -7.82 -11.11
CA MET A 359 -7.05 -6.90 -12.17
C MET A 359 -5.64 -7.16 -12.68
N TYR A 360 -4.73 -7.68 -11.84
CA TYR A 360 -3.30 -7.83 -12.14
C TYR A 360 -2.75 -9.20 -11.72
N PRO A 361 -3.45 -10.31 -12.07
CA PRO A 361 -3.05 -11.65 -11.64
C PRO A 361 -1.62 -12.02 -12.06
N SER A 362 -1.15 -11.59 -13.23
CA SER A 362 0.21 -11.86 -13.71
C SER A 362 1.31 -11.24 -12.82
N VAL A 363 1.02 -10.12 -12.15
CA VAL A 363 1.92 -9.52 -11.17
C VAL A 363 1.87 -10.30 -9.86
N ASN A 364 0.66 -10.68 -9.40
CA ASN A 364 0.55 -11.42 -8.15
C ASN A 364 1.13 -12.84 -8.25
N GLU A 365 1.10 -13.49 -9.42
CA GLU A 365 1.81 -14.77 -9.63
C GLU A 365 3.32 -14.65 -9.38
N LYS A 366 3.95 -13.55 -9.81
CA LYS A 366 5.36 -13.26 -9.51
C LYS A 366 5.59 -12.97 -8.03
N ILE A 367 4.65 -12.28 -7.37
CA ILE A 367 4.69 -12.04 -5.93
C ILE A 367 4.61 -13.37 -5.16
N GLN A 368 3.73 -14.29 -5.57
CA GLN A 368 3.62 -15.62 -4.96
C GLN A 368 4.90 -16.45 -5.15
N ASP A 369 5.55 -16.35 -6.32
CA ASP A 369 6.87 -16.97 -6.54
C ASP A 369 7.93 -16.36 -5.61
N GLY A 370 7.92 -15.04 -5.43
CA GLY A 370 8.78 -14.34 -4.47
C GLY A 370 8.54 -14.77 -3.02
N LEU A 371 7.28 -15.03 -2.63
CA LEU A 371 6.95 -15.56 -1.30
C LEU A 371 7.48 -16.98 -1.09
N ALA A 372 7.40 -17.83 -2.13
CA ALA A 372 8.02 -19.17 -2.09
C ALA A 372 9.54 -19.09 -1.93
N ASN A 373 10.20 -18.15 -2.62
CA ASN A 373 11.62 -17.89 -2.46
C ASN A 373 11.95 -17.37 -1.05
N THR A 374 11.17 -16.44 -0.51
CA THR A 374 11.33 -15.95 0.86
C THR A 374 11.30 -17.10 1.88
N TYR A 375 10.36 -18.02 1.76
CA TYR A 375 10.30 -19.18 2.65
C TYR A 375 11.53 -20.09 2.53
N LYS A 376 12.01 -20.35 1.31
CA LYS A 376 13.22 -21.15 1.06
C LYS A 376 14.47 -20.51 1.66
N GLU A 377 14.53 -19.18 1.69
CA GLU A 377 15.70 -18.40 2.11
C GLU A 377 15.73 -18.08 3.61
N SER A 378 14.55 -17.91 4.23
CA SER A 378 14.43 -17.52 5.66
C SER A 378 13.79 -18.57 6.55
N GLY A 379 13.10 -19.57 5.97
CA GLY A 379 12.30 -20.55 6.73
C GLY A 379 10.90 -20.06 7.12
N PHE A 380 10.55 -18.79 6.82
CA PHE A 380 9.25 -18.19 7.14
C PHE A 380 8.73 -17.33 5.99
N LEU A 381 7.41 -17.20 5.88
CA LEU A 381 6.81 -16.11 5.11
C LEU A 381 6.92 -14.81 5.92
N PRO A 382 7.07 -13.65 5.26
CA PRO A 382 7.05 -12.37 5.96
C PRO A 382 5.61 -12.06 6.38
N GLU A 383 5.44 -11.37 7.52
CA GLU A 383 4.17 -10.70 7.85
C GLU A 383 4.28 -9.20 7.58
N TRP A 384 5.46 -8.65 7.77
CA TRP A 384 5.90 -7.35 7.28
C TRP A 384 7.30 -7.47 6.68
N ALA A 385 7.52 -6.98 5.48
CA ALA A 385 8.81 -6.97 4.79
C ALA A 385 9.25 -5.56 4.43
N SER A 386 10.52 -5.17 4.78
CA SER A 386 11.14 -3.92 4.31
C SER A 386 12.65 -3.86 4.67
N PRO A 387 13.57 -4.34 3.80
CA PRO A 387 13.29 -5.28 2.73
C PRO A 387 13.13 -6.72 3.21
N GLY A 388 13.70 -7.13 4.34
CA GLY A 388 13.51 -8.42 5.02
C GLY A 388 12.46 -8.35 6.11
N HIS A 389 12.43 -9.34 7.00
CA HIS A 389 11.45 -9.40 8.10
C HIS A 389 11.51 -8.18 9.00
N ARG A 390 10.35 -7.58 9.29
CA ARG A 390 10.19 -6.46 10.22
C ARG A 390 9.32 -6.87 11.40
N GLY A 391 9.72 -6.43 12.58
CA GLY A 391 9.05 -6.74 13.84
C GLY A 391 7.90 -5.79 14.13
N CYS A 392 6.83 -5.83 13.34
CA CYS A 392 5.65 -4.99 13.56
C CYS A 392 4.37 -5.74 13.19
N MET A 393 3.24 -5.22 13.67
CA MET A 393 1.88 -5.72 13.51
C MET A 393 1.63 -7.12 14.08
N VAL A 394 0.43 -7.61 13.89
CA VAL A 394 -0.08 -8.90 14.37
C VAL A 394 -0.62 -9.73 13.22
N GLY A 395 -1.01 -10.96 13.51
CA GLY A 395 -1.59 -11.85 12.50
C GLY A 395 -0.54 -12.75 11.86
N ASN A 396 -1.04 -13.62 10.99
CA ASN A 396 -0.26 -14.49 10.12
C ASN A 396 -0.92 -14.43 8.73
N ASN A 397 -1.19 -13.18 8.30
CA ASN A 397 -2.05 -12.89 7.15
C ASN A 397 -1.39 -13.22 5.81
N SER A 398 -0.10 -13.56 5.79
CA SER A 398 0.54 -14.25 4.66
C SER A 398 -0.26 -15.50 4.23
N ALA A 399 -0.89 -16.21 5.19
CA ALA A 399 -1.76 -17.34 4.90
C ALA A 399 -2.99 -16.93 4.07
N SER A 400 -3.59 -15.79 4.35
CA SER A 400 -4.69 -15.23 3.56
C SER A 400 -4.25 -14.88 2.14
N VAL A 401 -3.12 -14.17 2.01
CA VAL A 401 -2.55 -13.74 0.72
C VAL A 401 -2.26 -14.93 -0.19
N VAL A 402 -1.64 -15.98 0.36
CA VAL A 402 -1.32 -17.21 -0.39
C VAL A 402 -2.59 -17.98 -0.75
N ALA A 403 -3.49 -18.18 0.22
CA ALA A 403 -4.73 -18.94 0.00
C ALA A 403 -5.64 -18.25 -1.02
N ASP A 404 -5.84 -16.94 -0.91
CA ASP A 404 -6.72 -16.19 -1.82
C ASP A 404 -6.18 -16.20 -3.26
N ALA A 405 -4.86 -16.05 -3.45
CA ALA A 405 -4.24 -16.16 -4.78
C ALA A 405 -4.55 -17.52 -5.44
N TYR A 406 -4.33 -18.62 -4.73
CA TYR A 406 -4.60 -19.96 -5.27
C TYR A 406 -6.09 -20.21 -5.52
N LEU A 407 -6.96 -19.83 -4.56
CA LEU A 407 -8.42 -19.99 -4.65
C LEU A 407 -9.02 -19.10 -5.74
N SER A 408 -8.38 -17.97 -6.03
CA SER A 408 -8.70 -17.09 -7.15
C SER A 408 -8.25 -17.66 -8.51
N GLY A 409 -7.55 -18.79 -8.54
CA GLY A 409 -7.15 -19.48 -9.76
C GLY A 409 -5.76 -19.09 -10.28
N LEU A 410 -4.96 -18.34 -9.52
CA LEU A 410 -3.57 -18.05 -9.88
C LEU A 410 -2.72 -19.32 -9.80
N ARG A 411 -1.80 -19.46 -10.74
CA ARG A 411 -0.92 -20.63 -10.89
C ARG A 411 0.43 -20.16 -11.43
N GLY A 412 1.37 -21.10 -11.64
CA GLY A 412 2.67 -20.80 -12.24
C GLY A 412 3.77 -20.52 -11.23
N TYR A 413 3.53 -20.80 -9.95
CA TYR A 413 4.49 -20.66 -8.84
C TYR A 413 4.51 -21.94 -7.98
N ASP A 414 5.47 -22.04 -7.05
CA ASP A 414 5.69 -23.24 -6.21
C ASP A 414 4.67 -23.33 -5.08
N VAL A 415 3.50 -23.86 -5.43
CA VAL A 415 2.33 -23.97 -4.52
C VAL A 415 2.61 -24.92 -3.34
N GLU A 416 3.39 -25.98 -3.54
CA GLU A 416 3.67 -26.94 -2.47
C GLU A 416 4.60 -26.33 -1.41
N THR A 417 5.60 -25.56 -1.81
CA THR A 417 6.42 -24.77 -0.89
C THR A 417 5.55 -23.79 -0.10
N LEU A 418 4.62 -23.10 -0.74
CA LEU A 418 3.71 -22.17 -0.06
C LEU A 418 2.75 -22.87 0.90
N TRP A 419 2.27 -24.08 0.57
CA TRP A 419 1.51 -24.89 1.51
C TRP A 419 2.30 -25.23 2.78
N GLN A 420 3.56 -25.70 2.62
CA GLN A 420 4.45 -25.97 3.74
C GLN A 420 4.71 -24.70 4.57
N ALA A 421 4.91 -23.57 3.91
CA ALA A 421 5.18 -22.28 4.55
C ALA A 421 4.03 -21.80 5.45
N VAL A 422 2.79 -21.83 4.95
CA VAL A 422 1.61 -21.39 5.75
C VAL A 422 1.33 -22.34 6.92
N VAL A 423 1.53 -23.64 6.73
CA VAL A 423 1.39 -24.65 7.79
C VAL A 423 2.48 -24.46 8.86
N HIS A 424 3.73 -24.21 8.45
CA HIS A 424 4.82 -23.92 9.36
C HIS A 424 4.55 -22.64 10.17
N GLY A 425 4.25 -21.52 9.51
CA GLY A 425 3.97 -20.25 10.18
C GLY A 425 2.80 -20.30 11.17
N ALA A 426 1.81 -21.16 10.92
CA ALA A 426 0.69 -21.39 11.84
C ALA A 426 1.06 -22.15 13.13
N ASN A 427 2.24 -22.79 13.19
CA ASN A 427 2.66 -23.63 14.28
C ASN A 427 4.07 -23.30 14.82
N ALA A 428 4.59 -22.14 14.42
CA ALA A 428 5.92 -21.66 14.84
C ALA A 428 5.95 -20.14 14.89
N VAL A 429 6.99 -19.61 15.51
CA VAL A 429 7.35 -18.19 15.52
C VAL A 429 8.82 -18.05 15.13
N HIS A 430 9.15 -17.02 14.35
CA HIS A 430 10.52 -16.75 13.95
C HIS A 430 11.40 -16.46 15.20
N PRO A 431 12.59 -17.02 15.31
CA PRO A 431 13.41 -16.92 16.53
C PRO A 431 13.82 -15.50 16.88
N GLU A 432 13.98 -14.61 15.91
CA GLU A 432 14.45 -13.24 16.09
C GLU A 432 13.35 -12.19 15.90
N VAL A 433 12.28 -12.50 15.15
CA VAL A 433 11.21 -11.57 14.80
C VAL A 433 9.87 -12.15 15.20
N ASN A 434 9.42 -11.86 16.41
CA ASN A 434 8.27 -12.50 17.03
C ASN A 434 6.91 -12.18 16.37
N SER A 435 6.83 -11.16 15.50
CA SER A 435 5.64 -10.89 14.67
C SER A 435 5.59 -11.76 13.40
N THR A 436 6.66 -12.50 13.09
CA THR A 436 6.72 -13.43 11.95
C THR A 436 6.38 -14.85 12.41
N GLY A 437 5.50 -15.52 11.74
CA GLY A 437 4.80 -16.71 12.24
C GLY A 437 3.72 -16.32 13.25
N ARG A 438 3.50 -17.14 14.29
CA ARG A 438 2.43 -16.89 15.30
C ARG A 438 2.98 -16.74 16.70
N HIS A 439 3.17 -15.52 17.18
CA HIS A 439 3.54 -15.26 18.57
C HIS A 439 2.45 -15.76 19.52
N GLY A 440 2.81 -16.66 20.44
CA GLY A 440 1.87 -17.29 21.37
C GLY A 440 1.13 -18.49 20.77
N TYR A 441 1.62 -19.09 19.69
CA TYR A 441 1.01 -20.25 19.04
C TYR A 441 0.85 -21.44 20.00
N GLU A 442 1.70 -21.61 20.98
CA GLU A 442 1.63 -22.69 21.98
C GLU A 442 0.36 -22.58 22.83
N TYR A 443 0.00 -21.35 23.22
CA TYR A 443 -1.26 -21.08 23.90
C TYR A 443 -2.44 -21.20 22.98
N TYR A 444 -2.37 -20.55 21.81
CA TYR A 444 -3.46 -20.54 20.85
C TYR A 444 -3.82 -21.94 20.38
N ASN A 445 -2.87 -22.79 20.03
CA ASN A 445 -3.11 -24.14 19.57
C ASN A 445 -3.71 -25.06 20.68
N LYS A 446 -3.35 -24.81 21.95
CA LYS A 446 -3.81 -25.60 23.10
C LYS A 446 -5.14 -25.11 23.66
N LEU A 447 -5.27 -23.80 23.89
CA LEU A 447 -6.41 -23.19 24.59
C LEU A 447 -7.49 -22.66 23.64
N GLY A 448 -7.11 -22.36 22.39
CA GLY A 448 -7.96 -21.73 21.40
C GLY A 448 -7.93 -20.21 21.48
N TYR A 449 -7.02 -19.61 22.22
CA TYR A 449 -6.80 -18.17 22.30
C TYR A 449 -5.41 -17.86 22.85
N VAL A 450 -4.91 -16.64 22.59
CA VAL A 450 -3.74 -16.09 23.25
C VAL A 450 -4.18 -15.46 24.56
N PRO A 451 -3.66 -15.91 25.74
CA PRO A 451 -4.09 -15.35 27.02
C PRO A 451 -3.63 -13.90 27.18
N TYR A 452 -4.48 -13.09 27.84
CA TYR A 452 -4.22 -11.69 28.10
C TYR A 452 -3.09 -11.45 29.12
N ASP A 453 -2.87 -12.39 30.05
CA ASP A 453 -1.96 -12.26 31.19
C ASP A 453 -0.63 -13.01 31.06
N VAL A 454 -0.21 -13.34 29.82
CA VAL A 454 1.05 -14.09 29.56
C VAL A 454 2.17 -13.23 28.94
N LYS A 455 2.12 -11.91 29.07
CA LYS A 455 3.07 -10.94 28.51
C LYS A 455 3.19 -10.99 26.97
N ILE A 456 2.11 -11.37 26.30
CA ILE A 456 1.93 -11.23 24.86
C ILE A 456 0.87 -10.16 24.66
N ASN A 457 1.28 -9.03 24.07
CA ASN A 457 0.36 -7.91 23.80
C ASN A 457 -0.67 -8.28 22.72
N GLU A 458 -1.75 -7.47 22.63
CA GLU A 458 -2.74 -7.55 21.55
C GLU A 458 -3.39 -8.93 21.41
N SER A 459 -3.61 -9.59 22.56
CA SER A 459 -4.00 -11.00 22.64
C SER A 459 -5.30 -11.33 21.92
N VAL A 460 -6.28 -10.42 21.94
CA VAL A 460 -7.56 -10.59 21.23
C VAL A 460 -7.37 -10.40 19.74
N ALA A 461 -6.66 -9.35 19.32
CA ALA A 461 -6.35 -9.13 17.91
C ALA A 461 -5.66 -10.35 17.30
N ARG A 462 -4.60 -10.86 17.96
CA ARG A 462 -3.88 -12.09 17.52
C ARG A 462 -4.82 -13.29 17.43
N THR A 463 -5.68 -13.50 18.41
CA THR A 463 -6.64 -14.63 18.41
C THR A 463 -7.61 -14.56 17.23
N LEU A 464 -8.11 -13.38 16.90
CA LEU A 464 -9.06 -13.16 15.80
C LEU A 464 -8.38 -13.36 14.43
N GLU A 465 -7.20 -12.75 14.24
CA GLU A 465 -6.43 -12.91 13.01
C GLU A 465 -6.06 -14.38 12.78
N TYR A 466 -5.54 -15.07 13.79
CA TYR A 466 -5.18 -16.50 13.67
C TYR A 466 -6.37 -17.39 13.37
N ALA A 467 -7.57 -17.06 13.86
CA ALA A 467 -8.78 -17.83 13.55
C ALA A 467 -9.18 -17.70 12.07
N TYR A 468 -9.06 -16.49 11.51
CA TYR A 468 -9.27 -16.27 10.09
C TYR A 468 -8.16 -16.92 9.23
N ASP A 469 -6.91 -16.78 9.63
CA ASP A 469 -5.77 -17.40 8.94
C ASP A 469 -5.89 -18.93 8.91
N ASP A 470 -6.35 -19.55 10.00
CA ASP A 470 -6.61 -20.98 10.04
C ASP A 470 -7.75 -21.39 9.07
N TRP A 471 -8.78 -20.56 8.94
CA TRP A 471 -9.81 -20.78 7.92
C TRP A 471 -9.22 -20.68 6.51
N CYS A 472 -8.35 -19.72 6.24
CA CYS A 472 -7.65 -19.60 4.95
C CYS A 472 -6.82 -20.84 4.63
N ILE A 473 -6.01 -21.33 5.60
CA ILE A 473 -5.21 -22.54 5.44
C ILE A 473 -6.11 -23.77 5.21
N TYR A 474 -7.22 -23.87 5.94
CA TYR A 474 -8.20 -24.93 5.73
C TYR A 474 -8.77 -24.94 4.31
N GLN A 475 -9.20 -23.78 3.78
CA GLN A 475 -9.73 -23.67 2.41
C GLN A 475 -8.65 -23.97 1.36
N PHE A 476 -7.45 -23.45 1.56
CA PHE A 476 -6.31 -23.71 0.67
C PHE A 476 -5.96 -25.19 0.61
N GLY A 477 -5.78 -25.83 1.76
CA GLY A 477 -5.46 -27.26 1.83
C GLY A 477 -6.59 -28.15 1.25
N LYS A 478 -7.85 -27.75 1.44
CA LYS A 478 -8.99 -28.42 0.85
C LYS A 478 -8.95 -28.35 -0.67
N ALA A 479 -8.63 -27.19 -1.24
CA ALA A 479 -8.47 -27.02 -2.68
C ALA A 479 -7.26 -27.77 -3.26
N LEU A 480 -6.22 -28.02 -2.45
CA LEU A 480 -5.06 -28.84 -2.78
C LEU A 480 -5.32 -30.35 -2.62
N GLY A 481 -6.49 -30.76 -2.09
CA GLY A 481 -6.80 -32.18 -1.83
C GLY A 481 -6.03 -32.78 -0.65
N LYS A 482 -5.58 -31.94 0.32
CA LYS A 482 -4.91 -32.42 1.54
C LYS A 482 -5.85 -33.28 2.39
N SER A 483 -5.28 -34.19 3.18
CA SER A 483 -6.06 -35.17 3.95
C SER A 483 -6.89 -34.49 5.06
N GLN A 484 -8.01 -35.10 5.43
CA GLN A 484 -8.83 -34.66 6.56
C GLN A 484 -8.06 -34.61 7.88
N LYS A 485 -7.04 -35.46 8.04
CA LYS A 485 -6.17 -35.45 9.22
C LYS A 485 -5.35 -34.17 9.30
N GLU A 486 -4.81 -33.70 8.19
CA GLU A 486 -4.06 -32.45 8.10
C GLU A 486 -4.98 -31.23 8.30
N LEU A 487 -6.19 -31.25 7.73
CA LEU A 487 -7.11 -30.09 7.70
C LEU A 487 -7.90 -29.89 9.00
N LYS A 488 -8.18 -30.95 9.77
CA LYS A 488 -9.02 -30.92 10.97
C LYS A 488 -8.57 -29.90 12.04
N PRO A 489 -7.26 -29.73 12.34
CA PRO A 489 -6.83 -28.71 13.30
C PRO A 489 -7.20 -27.30 12.87
N PHE A 490 -7.01 -26.95 11.60
CA PHE A 490 -7.31 -25.63 11.05
C PHE A 490 -8.82 -25.36 11.03
N ALA A 491 -9.64 -26.31 10.58
CA ALA A 491 -11.11 -26.20 10.62
C ALA A 491 -11.65 -25.99 12.03
N LYS A 492 -11.04 -26.64 13.05
CA LYS A 492 -11.39 -26.43 14.46
C LYS A 492 -10.99 -25.03 14.95
N ARG A 493 -9.75 -24.62 14.67
CA ARG A 493 -9.21 -23.34 15.14
C ARG A 493 -9.85 -22.13 14.45
N ALA A 494 -10.40 -22.30 13.24
CA ALA A 494 -11.19 -21.27 12.57
C ALA A 494 -12.38 -20.76 13.40
N LYS A 495 -12.83 -21.51 14.40
CA LYS A 495 -13.90 -21.11 15.35
C LYS A 495 -13.38 -20.51 16.65
N ASN A 496 -12.08 -20.30 16.80
CA ASN A 496 -11.46 -19.83 18.02
C ASN A 496 -11.87 -18.39 18.40
N TYR A 497 -12.34 -17.58 17.45
CA TYR A 497 -12.94 -16.27 17.74
C TYR A 497 -14.04 -16.33 18.82
N GLU A 498 -14.78 -17.45 18.90
CA GLU A 498 -15.81 -17.69 19.92
C GLU A 498 -15.26 -17.66 21.36
N LYS A 499 -13.93 -17.95 21.53
CA LYS A 499 -13.28 -18.02 22.84
C LYS A 499 -13.05 -16.65 23.49
N VAL A 500 -12.96 -15.60 22.69
CA VAL A 500 -12.72 -14.23 23.16
C VAL A 500 -13.97 -13.34 23.06
N PHE A 501 -15.10 -13.91 22.63
CA PHE A 501 -16.38 -13.20 22.61
C PHE A 501 -17.03 -13.25 24.00
N ASP A 502 -17.26 -12.08 24.58
CA ASP A 502 -17.96 -11.90 25.86
C ASP A 502 -19.46 -11.66 25.63
N LYS A 503 -20.29 -12.63 25.99
CA LYS A 503 -21.74 -12.56 25.82
C LYS A 503 -22.40 -11.46 26.64
N GLU A 504 -21.82 -11.06 27.75
CA GLU A 504 -22.37 -10.02 28.63
C GLU A 504 -22.28 -8.65 27.98
N SER A 505 -21.10 -8.30 27.46
CA SER A 505 -20.88 -7.03 26.76
C SER A 505 -21.33 -7.06 25.29
N GLY A 506 -21.38 -8.23 24.67
CA GLY A 506 -21.60 -8.39 23.23
C GLY A 506 -20.38 -8.04 22.37
N LEU A 507 -19.19 -7.94 22.97
CA LEU A 507 -17.96 -7.50 22.34
C LEU A 507 -16.84 -8.54 22.55
N MET A 508 -15.78 -8.44 21.77
CA MET A 508 -14.55 -9.20 22.00
C MET A 508 -13.81 -8.62 23.22
N ARG A 509 -13.24 -9.51 24.04
CA ARG A 509 -12.63 -9.15 25.32
C ARG A 509 -11.44 -10.06 25.65
N GLY A 510 -10.39 -9.53 26.28
CA GLY A 510 -9.25 -10.27 26.75
C GLY A 510 -9.63 -11.44 27.66
N ARG A 511 -8.99 -12.59 27.46
CA ARG A 511 -9.22 -13.78 28.28
C ARG A 511 -7.93 -14.21 28.97
N LEU A 512 -8.00 -14.44 30.28
CA LEU A 512 -6.86 -14.83 31.10
C LEU A 512 -6.50 -16.30 30.91
N LEU A 513 -5.29 -16.68 31.29
CA LEU A 513 -4.81 -18.07 31.24
C LEU A 513 -5.73 -19.04 32.01
N ASN A 514 -6.36 -18.59 33.09
CA ASN A 514 -7.32 -19.36 33.88
C ASN A 514 -8.71 -19.48 33.26
N GLY A 515 -8.92 -18.90 32.06
CA GLY A 515 -10.16 -18.96 31.32
C GLY A 515 -11.21 -17.89 31.69
N LYS A 516 -10.95 -17.01 32.67
CA LYS A 516 -11.83 -15.88 32.97
C LYS A 516 -11.60 -14.71 32.01
N PHE A 517 -12.59 -13.87 31.80
CA PHE A 517 -12.40 -12.64 31.06
C PHE A 517 -11.64 -11.59 31.89
N GLN A 518 -10.90 -10.74 31.21
CA GLN A 518 -10.19 -9.58 31.76
C GLN A 518 -11.17 -8.69 32.56
N ALA A 519 -10.78 -8.24 33.73
CA ALA A 519 -11.51 -7.28 34.54
C ALA A 519 -10.52 -6.35 35.26
N PRO A 520 -10.77 -5.02 35.31
CA PRO A 520 -11.88 -4.33 34.65
C PRO A 520 -11.80 -4.33 33.12
N PHE A 521 -12.90 -4.05 32.43
CA PHE A 521 -12.99 -3.97 30.98
C PHE A 521 -13.53 -2.61 30.55
N ASN A 522 -12.76 -1.90 29.75
CA ASN A 522 -13.18 -0.68 29.07
C ASN A 522 -13.20 -0.91 27.56
N PRO A 523 -14.39 -1.00 26.91
CA PRO A 523 -14.49 -1.29 25.49
C PRO A 523 -13.97 -0.16 24.58
N LEU A 524 -13.72 1.04 25.12
CA LEU A 524 -13.18 2.21 24.42
C LEU A 524 -11.66 2.35 24.58
N LYS A 525 -11.02 1.43 25.30
CA LYS A 525 -9.56 1.44 25.48
C LYS A 525 -8.88 0.98 24.20
N TRP A 526 -8.03 1.84 23.65
CA TRP A 526 -7.22 1.55 22.47
C TRP A 526 -5.94 0.81 22.86
N GLY A 527 -5.50 -0.14 22.01
CA GLY A 527 -4.36 -1.00 22.27
C GLY A 527 -4.67 -2.08 23.30
N ASP A 528 -3.70 -2.46 24.15
CA ASP A 528 -3.81 -3.48 25.22
C ASP A 528 -4.12 -4.87 24.63
N ALA A 529 -5.37 -5.29 24.64
CA ALA A 529 -5.83 -6.53 24.00
C ALA A 529 -5.97 -6.44 22.48
N PHE A 530 -5.90 -5.25 21.91
CA PHE A 530 -6.17 -4.92 20.51
C PHE A 530 -4.98 -4.19 19.87
N THR A 531 -4.89 -4.20 18.55
CA THR A 531 -3.87 -3.49 17.77
C THR A 531 -4.48 -2.24 17.15
N GLU A 532 -3.97 -1.05 17.49
CA GLU A 532 -4.38 0.22 16.87
C GLU A 532 -5.90 0.37 16.76
N GLY A 533 -6.60 0.01 17.83
CA GLY A 533 -8.04 0.00 17.89
C GLY A 533 -8.55 -0.43 19.26
N ASN A 534 -9.86 -0.58 19.38
CA ASN A 534 -10.56 -0.97 20.60
C ASN A 534 -11.54 -2.12 20.35
N ALA A 535 -12.34 -2.50 21.37
CA ALA A 535 -13.29 -3.59 21.25
C ALA A 535 -14.40 -3.33 20.21
N TRP A 536 -14.79 -2.08 20.00
CA TRP A 536 -15.79 -1.71 18.97
C TRP A 536 -15.26 -1.87 17.54
N HIS A 537 -13.95 -1.81 17.33
CA HIS A 537 -13.35 -2.06 16.04
C HIS A 537 -13.16 -3.56 15.80
N TYR A 538 -12.53 -4.27 16.75
CA TYR A 538 -12.12 -5.65 16.56
C TYR A 538 -13.22 -6.70 16.70
N THR A 539 -14.37 -6.37 17.30
CA THR A 539 -15.50 -7.31 17.38
C THR A 539 -15.96 -7.80 16.00
N TRP A 540 -15.71 -7.00 14.95
CA TRP A 540 -16.11 -7.32 13.58
C TRP A 540 -15.07 -8.09 12.80
N SER A 541 -13.88 -8.35 13.34
CA SER A 541 -12.77 -9.10 12.68
C SER A 541 -13.02 -10.61 12.65
N VAL A 542 -14.22 -11.00 12.22
CA VAL A 542 -14.67 -12.39 11.99
C VAL A 542 -15.11 -12.49 10.53
N PHE A 543 -14.16 -12.24 9.63
CA PHE A 543 -14.42 -12.12 8.18
C PHE A 543 -15.06 -13.36 7.59
N HIS A 544 -14.60 -14.55 8.03
CA HIS A 544 -14.99 -15.87 7.49
C HIS A 544 -16.30 -16.42 8.07
N ASP A 545 -16.79 -15.88 9.19
CA ASP A 545 -17.99 -16.41 9.87
C ASP A 545 -18.92 -15.32 10.48
N PRO A 546 -19.39 -14.33 9.72
CA PRO A 546 -20.33 -13.33 10.24
C PRO A 546 -21.63 -13.92 10.80
N GLN A 547 -22.15 -15.02 10.21
CA GLN A 547 -23.35 -15.70 10.76
C GLN A 547 -23.07 -16.36 12.11
N GLY A 548 -21.84 -16.86 12.32
CA GLY A 548 -21.39 -17.36 13.62
C GLY A 548 -21.36 -16.25 14.67
N LEU A 549 -20.83 -15.07 14.31
CA LEU A 549 -20.82 -13.90 15.18
C LEU A 549 -22.24 -13.42 15.51
N MET A 550 -23.14 -13.37 14.52
CA MET A 550 -24.54 -13.03 14.75
C MET A 550 -25.21 -13.96 15.77
N ARG A 551 -24.97 -15.27 15.69
CA ARG A 551 -25.49 -16.24 16.67
C ARG A 551 -24.94 -15.97 18.07
N LEU A 552 -23.67 -15.65 18.21
CA LEU A 552 -23.06 -15.30 19.50
C LEU A 552 -23.69 -14.06 20.11
N MET A 553 -24.01 -13.06 19.29
CA MET A 553 -24.69 -11.82 19.70
C MET A 553 -26.18 -11.99 20.03
N GLY A 554 -26.79 -13.13 19.67
CA GLY A 554 -28.21 -13.39 19.93
C GLY A 554 -29.13 -13.14 18.73
N GLY A 555 -28.58 -13.00 17.52
CA GLY A 555 -29.33 -12.88 16.27
C GLY A 555 -29.07 -11.61 15.46
N LYS A 556 -29.69 -11.53 14.28
CA LYS A 556 -29.48 -10.45 13.31
C LYS A 556 -29.83 -9.06 13.86
N ASP A 557 -30.92 -8.95 14.64
CA ASP A 557 -31.36 -7.66 15.16
C ASP A 557 -30.34 -7.08 16.15
N ARG A 558 -29.83 -7.91 17.06
CA ARG A 558 -28.81 -7.48 18.01
C ARG A 558 -27.50 -7.14 17.30
N PHE A 559 -27.12 -7.93 16.32
CA PHE A 559 -25.94 -7.67 15.48
C PHE A 559 -26.06 -6.30 14.79
N ASN A 560 -27.18 -6.02 14.14
CA ASN A 560 -27.43 -4.73 13.49
C ASN A 560 -27.43 -3.57 14.49
N GLN A 561 -28.04 -3.76 15.67
CA GLN A 561 -28.05 -2.74 16.74
C GLN A 561 -26.62 -2.43 17.22
N MET A 562 -25.79 -3.46 17.41
CA MET A 562 -24.39 -3.29 17.81
C MET A 562 -23.57 -2.60 16.72
N LEU A 563 -23.78 -2.96 15.46
CA LEU A 563 -23.08 -2.34 14.32
C LEU A 563 -23.52 -0.88 14.13
N ASP A 564 -24.82 -0.57 14.28
CA ASP A 564 -25.33 0.81 14.28
C ASP A 564 -24.69 1.65 15.41
N SER A 565 -24.45 1.02 16.57
CA SER A 565 -23.83 1.71 17.72
C SER A 565 -22.41 2.21 17.41
N VAL A 566 -21.65 1.55 16.51
CA VAL A 566 -20.33 2.01 16.09
C VAL A 566 -20.37 3.44 15.54
N PHE A 567 -21.42 3.77 14.78
CA PHE A 567 -21.59 5.10 14.17
C PHE A 567 -22.30 6.11 15.09
N GLN A 568 -23.02 5.64 16.10
CA GLN A 568 -23.82 6.47 17.00
C GLN A 568 -23.06 6.86 18.27
N LEU A 569 -22.13 6.03 18.73
CA LEU A 569 -21.26 6.34 19.85
C LEU A 569 -20.44 7.59 19.53
N PRO A 570 -20.31 8.55 20.47
CA PRO A 570 -19.40 9.65 20.26
C PRO A 570 -17.97 9.14 20.10
N PRO A 571 -17.08 9.86 19.37
CA PRO A 571 -15.70 9.43 19.15
C PRO A 571 -14.81 9.66 20.39
N VAL A 572 -15.25 9.07 21.52
CA VAL A 572 -14.53 9.05 22.79
C VAL A 572 -13.61 7.84 22.85
N PHE A 573 -12.56 7.96 23.63
CA PHE A 573 -11.50 6.94 23.69
C PHE A 573 -10.81 6.91 25.05
N ASP A 574 -10.08 5.84 25.31
CA ASP A 574 -9.11 5.70 26.39
C ASP A 574 -7.75 5.32 25.75
N ASP A 575 -6.78 6.23 25.80
CA ASP A 575 -5.43 6.06 25.26
C ASP A 575 -4.39 5.68 26.33
N SER A 576 -4.83 5.29 27.52
CA SER A 576 -3.96 5.01 28.68
C SER A 576 -2.91 3.91 28.41
N TYR A 577 -3.15 3.02 27.46
CA TYR A 577 -2.19 1.98 27.07
C TYR A 577 -0.95 2.56 26.40
N TYR A 578 -1.15 3.52 25.50
CA TYR A 578 -0.05 4.17 24.77
C TYR A 578 0.63 5.26 25.57
N GLY A 579 -0.08 5.86 26.56
CA GLY A 579 0.40 7.00 27.34
C GLY A 579 0.41 8.34 26.60
N PHE A 580 -0.09 8.36 25.38
CA PHE A 580 -0.33 9.55 24.54
C PHE A 580 -1.38 9.21 23.49
N THR A 581 -2.02 10.25 22.91
CA THR A 581 -3.00 10.05 21.84
C THR A 581 -2.29 9.80 20.51
N ILE A 582 -2.39 8.57 20.01
CA ILE A 582 -1.84 8.16 18.70
C ILE A 582 -2.64 8.81 17.55
N HIS A 583 -2.05 8.87 16.35
CA HIS A 583 -2.65 9.58 15.22
C HIS A 583 -3.98 8.97 14.77
N GLU A 584 -4.16 7.64 14.82
CA GLU A 584 -5.39 6.95 14.44
C GLU A 584 -6.59 7.36 15.32
N ILE A 585 -6.36 7.64 16.60
CA ILE A 585 -7.37 8.19 17.50
C ILE A 585 -7.78 9.60 17.06
N ARG A 586 -6.81 10.45 16.72
CA ARG A 586 -7.09 11.82 16.25
C ARG A 586 -7.84 11.81 14.93
N GLU A 587 -7.48 10.92 14.03
CA GLU A 587 -8.16 10.70 12.75
C GLU A 587 -9.62 10.30 12.98
N MET A 588 -9.89 9.33 13.86
CA MET A 588 -11.26 8.96 14.24
C MET A 588 -12.06 10.17 14.76
N GLN A 589 -11.45 11.04 15.57
CA GLN A 589 -12.09 12.24 16.08
C GLN A 589 -12.38 13.26 14.98
N VAL A 590 -11.41 13.50 14.08
CA VAL A 590 -11.54 14.44 12.96
C VAL A 590 -12.62 13.98 11.97
N MET A 591 -12.66 12.69 11.65
CA MET A 591 -13.69 12.10 10.78
C MET A 591 -15.10 12.30 11.32
N ASN A 592 -15.27 12.29 12.65
CA ASN A 592 -16.55 12.45 13.34
C ASN A 592 -17.65 11.52 12.80
N MET A 593 -17.32 10.22 12.72
CA MET A 593 -18.25 9.15 12.32
C MET A 593 -18.45 8.13 13.45
N GLY A 594 -18.60 8.61 14.68
CA GLY A 594 -18.70 7.78 15.88
C GLY A 594 -17.36 7.10 16.19
N ASN A 595 -17.40 5.82 16.51
CA ASN A 595 -16.23 4.95 16.64
C ASN A 595 -15.87 4.21 15.33
N TYR A 596 -16.40 4.61 14.19
CA TYR A 596 -15.98 4.09 12.89
C TYR A 596 -14.67 4.77 12.44
N ALA A 597 -13.55 4.17 12.80
CA ALA A 597 -12.22 4.68 12.50
C ALA A 597 -11.74 4.21 11.10
N HIS A 598 -12.31 4.79 10.04
CA HIS A 598 -11.99 4.39 8.66
C HIS A 598 -10.51 4.56 8.28
N GLY A 599 -9.81 5.46 8.94
CA GLY A 599 -8.38 5.72 8.72
C GLY A 599 -7.48 4.54 9.08
N ASN A 600 -8.01 3.50 9.76
CA ASN A 600 -7.26 2.29 10.07
C ASN A 600 -8.03 1.00 9.70
N GLN A 601 -7.31 -0.06 9.36
CA GLN A 601 -7.82 -1.26 8.70
C GLN A 601 -8.79 -2.12 9.53
N PRO A 602 -8.71 -2.22 10.87
CA PRO A 602 -9.54 -3.14 11.66
C PRO A 602 -11.04 -3.07 11.40
N ILE A 603 -11.57 -1.90 11.01
CA ILE A 603 -13.01 -1.69 10.82
C ILE A 603 -13.43 -1.35 9.38
N GLN A 604 -12.47 -1.18 8.43
CA GLN A 604 -12.79 -0.77 7.05
C GLN A 604 -13.83 -1.66 6.35
N HIS A 605 -13.87 -2.95 6.66
CA HIS A 605 -14.86 -3.90 6.14
C HIS A 605 -16.23 -3.82 6.86
N GLY A 606 -16.28 -3.21 8.04
CA GLY A 606 -17.45 -3.22 8.93
C GLY A 606 -18.73 -2.72 8.28
N ILE A 607 -18.64 -1.68 7.46
CA ILE A 607 -19.80 -1.11 6.75
C ILE A 607 -20.43 -2.06 5.72
N TYR A 608 -19.72 -3.10 5.28
CA TYR A 608 -20.26 -4.11 4.37
C TYR A 608 -20.98 -5.26 5.08
N LEU A 609 -20.85 -5.37 6.41
CA LEU A 609 -21.43 -6.46 7.19
C LEU A 609 -22.96 -6.43 7.22
N TYR A 610 -23.60 -5.30 6.97
CA TYR A 610 -25.05 -5.21 6.81
C TYR A 610 -25.58 -6.08 5.65
N GLY A 611 -24.75 -6.36 4.64
CA GLY A 611 -25.07 -7.29 3.56
C GLY A 611 -25.29 -8.73 4.03
N TYR A 612 -24.65 -9.14 5.14
CA TYR A 612 -24.83 -10.46 5.77
C TYR A 612 -26.07 -10.53 6.67
N SER A 613 -26.50 -9.40 7.21
CA SER A 613 -27.58 -9.32 8.20
C SER A 613 -28.95 -8.94 7.61
N GLY A 614 -29.02 -8.77 6.27
CA GLY A 614 -30.26 -8.45 5.58
C GLY A 614 -30.66 -6.98 5.61
N GLN A 615 -29.69 -6.06 5.81
CA GLN A 615 -29.90 -4.61 5.75
C GLN A 615 -28.93 -3.93 4.77
N PRO A 616 -28.80 -4.41 3.50
CA PRO A 616 -27.77 -3.95 2.56
C PRO A 616 -27.84 -2.43 2.26
N TRP A 617 -29.01 -1.80 2.41
CA TRP A 617 -29.15 -0.35 2.24
C TRP A 617 -28.30 0.47 3.19
N LYS A 618 -28.01 -0.04 4.40
CA LYS A 618 -27.10 0.64 5.35
C LYS A 618 -25.65 0.60 4.85
N SER A 619 -25.21 -0.53 4.27
CA SER A 619 -23.90 -0.58 3.57
C SER A 619 -23.82 0.47 2.47
N GLN A 620 -24.84 0.55 1.62
CA GLN A 620 -24.89 1.50 0.51
C GLN A 620 -24.80 2.96 0.99
N TYR A 621 -25.51 3.30 2.04
CA TYR A 621 -25.44 4.61 2.68
C TYR A 621 -24.04 4.93 3.21
N TRP A 622 -23.50 4.06 4.06
CA TRP A 622 -22.21 4.32 4.71
C TRP A 622 -21.05 4.32 3.74
N VAL A 623 -21.02 3.43 2.74
CA VAL A 623 -20.02 3.45 1.68
C VAL A 623 -19.99 4.80 0.98
N ARG A 624 -21.16 5.33 0.60
CA ARG A 624 -21.27 6.63 -0.05
C ARG A 624 -20.80 7.75 0.88
N GLN A 625 -21.20 7.74 2.18
CA GLN A 625 -20.75 8.74 3.15
C GLN A 625 -19.23 8.75 3.31
N VAL A 626 -18.59 7.58 3.38
CA VAL A 626 -17.14 7.47 3.49
C VAL A 626 -16.46 8.03 2.24
N MET A 627 -16.90 7.62 1.05
CA MET A 627 -16.28 8.05 -0.20
C MET A 627 -16.41 9.56 -0.43
N ASP A 628 -17.59 10.13 -0.16
CA ASP A 628 -17.85 11.55 -0.37
C ASP A 628 -17.15 12.48 0.64
N ARG A 629 -16.90 11.98 1.87
CA ARG A 629 -16.43 12.82 2.98
C ARG A 629 -14.95 12.67 3.27
N LEU A 630 -14.37 11.50 3.00
CA LEU A 630 -13.06 11.12 3.54
C LEU A 630 -11.98 10.96 2.45
N TYR A 631 -12.32 11.19 1.18
CA TYR A 631 -11.37 11.10 0.08
C TYR A 631 -11.48 12.30 -0.86
N THR A 632 -10.35 12.95 -1.12
CA THR A 632 -10.25 14.08 -2.05
C THR A 632 -8.91 13.99 -2.81
N PRO A 633 -8.78 14.61 -4.00
CA PRO A 633 -7.53 14.56 -4.77
C PRO A 633 -6.48 15.59 -4.27
N THR A 634 -6.55 16.00 -3.02
CA THR A 634 -5.73 17.05 -2.41
C THR A 634 -4.62 16.48 -1.53
N PRO A 635 -3.59 17.26 -1.15
CA PRO A 635 -2.53 16.77 -0.27
C PRO A 635 -2.98 16.21 1.08
N ASP A 636 -4.14 16.63 1.58
CA ASP A 636 -4.81 16.12 2.77
C ASP A 636 -5.93 15.10 2.45
N GLY A 637 -5.81 14.40 1.33
CA GLY A 637 -6.91 13.67 0.68
C GLY A 637 -7.24 12.29 1.23
N TYR A 638 -6.63 11.83 2.31
CA TYR A 638 -6.98 10.61 3.05
C TYR A 638 -7.36 10.94 4.50
N CYS A 639 -8.04 10.03 5.14
CA CYS A 639 -8.48 10.18 6.54
C CYS A 639 -7.63 9.38 7.54
N GLY A 640 -6.47 8.91 7.15
CA GLY A 640 -5.52 8.10 7.90
C GLY A 640 -4.45 7.58 6.95
N ASP A 641 -3.64 6.62 7.37
CA ASP A 641 -2.56 6.06 6.57
C ASP A 641 -3.08 5.38 5.30
N GLU A 642 -2.35 5.56 4.22
CA GLU A 642 -2.66 4.93 2.93
C GLU A 642 -2.29 3.44 2.92
N ASP A 643 -1.23 3.07 3.63
CA ASP A 643 -0.76 1.70 3.90
C ASP A 643 -0.57 0.83 2.67
N ASN A 644 0.42 1.21 1.86
CA ASN A 644 0.93 0.41 0.74
C ASN A 644 -0.14 -0.04 -0.25
N GLY A 645 -1.11 0.81 -0.50
CA GLY A 645 -2.20 0.57 -1.43
C GLY A 645 -3.50 0.06 -0.80
N GLN A 646 -3.52 -0.29 0.50
CA GLN A 646 -4.72 -0.88 1.12
C GLN A 646 -5.90 0.10 1.17
N THR A 647 -5.69 1.30 1.72
CA THR A 647 -6.76 2.31 1.84
C THR A 647 -7.20 2.84 0.47
N SER A 648 -6.28 2.92 -0.47
CA SER A 648 -6.56 3.23 -1.87
C SER A 648 -7.36 2.12 -2.57
N ALA A 649 -6.99 0.85 -2.40
CA ALA A 649 -7.72 -0.27 -2.97
C ALA A 649 -9.13 -0.40 -2.40
N TRP A 650 -9.34 -0.02 -1.13
CA TRP A 650 -10.67 0.08 -0.53
C TRP A 650 -11.56 1.06 -1.33
N TYR A 651 -11.03 2.25 -1.66
CA TYR A 651 -11.74 3.23 -2.48
C TYR A 651 -12.04 2.69 -3.89
N VAL A 652 -11.05 2.04 -4.52
CA VAL A 652 -11.22 1.48 -5.88
C VAL A 652 -12.31 0.41 -5.91
N PHE A 653 -12.31 -0.54 -4.96
CA PHE A 653 -13.37 -1.55 -4.87
C PHE A 653 -14.74 -0.92 -4.57
N SER A 654 -14.79 -0.01 -3.62
CA SER A 654 -16.04 0.65 -3.24
C SER A 654 -16.63 1.45 -4.41
N ALA A 655 -15.76 2.06 -5.23
CA ALA A 655 -16.19 2.77 -6.46
C ALA A 655 -16.81 1.83 -7.50
N MET A 656 -16.32 0.58 -7.59
CA MET A 656 -16.92 -0.46 -8.43
C MET A 656 -18.26 -0.98 -7.89
N GLY A 657 -18.61 -0.67 -6.64
CA GLY A 657 -19.85 -1.07 -5.99
C GLY A 657 -19.80 -2.40 -5.25
N PHE A 658 -18.62 -2.96 -4.99
CA PHE A 658 -18.44 -4.20 -4.24
C PHE A 658 -17.09 -4.25 -3.52
N TYR A 659 -16.94 -5.13 -2.51
CA TYR A 659 -15.77 -5.23 -1.66
C TYR A 659 -15.49 -6.67 -1.19
N PRO A 660 -14.23 -7.14 -1.15
CA PRO A 660 -13.85 -8.48 -0.71
C PRO A 660 -13.78 -8.58 0.82
N VAL A 661 -14.92 -8.64 1.50
CA VAL A 661 -14.97 -8.73 2.99
C VAL A 661 -14.17 -9.91 3.53
N CYS A 662 -14.19 -11.04 2.83
CA CYS A 662 -13.49 -12.26 3.24
C CYS A 662 -12.68 -12.82 2.07
N PRO A 663 -11.42 -12.40 1.88
CA PRO A 663 -10.52 -13.01 0.91
C PRO A 663 -10.43 -14.54 1.11
N GLY A 664 -10.34 -15.29 0.02
CA GLY A 664 -10.40 -16.76 0.05
C GLY A 664 -11.79 -17.35 -0.20
N THR A 665 -12.86 -16.56 -0.15
CA THR A 665 -14.21 -17.01 -0.50
C THR A 665 -14.48 -16.97 -2.01
N GLY A 666 -13.77 -16.12 -2.73
CA GLY A 666 -14.08 -15.78 -4.12
C GLY A 666 -15.38 -14.98 -4.26
N GLN A 667 -15.82 -14.28 -3.20
CA GLN A 667 -17.02 -13.44 -3.21
C GLN A 667 -16.69 -11.98 -2.87
N TYR A 668 -17.39 -11.09 -3.54
CA TYR A 668 -17.36 -9.65 -3.29
C TYR A 668 -18.73 -9.21 -2.78
N VAL A 669 -18.78 -8.60 -1.61
CA VAL A 669 -20.01 -8.10 -0.99
C VAL A 669 -20.42 -6.80 -1.66
N LEU A 670 -21.71 -6.65 -1.98
CA LEU A 670 -22.22 -5.47 -2.66
C LEU A 670 -22.32 -4.25 -1.71
N GLY A 671 -21.87 -3.12 -2.22
CA GLY A 671 -22.16 -1.79 -1.74
C GLY A 671 -23.04 -1.04 -2.73
N THR A 672 -22.58 0.10 -3.22
CA THR A 672 -23.22 0.90 -4.26
C THR A 672 -22.15 1.46 -5.21
N PRO A 673 -22.32 1.38 -6.53
CA PRO A 673 -21.35 1.95 -7.46
C PRO A 673 -21.28 3.48 -7.29
N TYR A 674 -20.07 4.01 -7.42
CA TYR A 674 -19.84 5.46 -7.28
C TYR A 674 -20.07 6.20 -8.60
N PHE A 675 -19.59 5.61 -9.69
CA PHE A 675 -19.68 6.17 -11.04
C PHE A 675 -20.86 5.59 -11.82
N GLN A 676 -21.39 6.39 -12.74
CA GLN A 676 -22.47 5.92 -13.60
C GLN A 676 -22.02 4.86 -14.60
N LYS A 677 -20.75 4.88 -14.99
CA LYS A 677 -20.22 3.95 -15.96
C LYS A 677 -18.75 3.62 -15.69
N MET A 678 -18.49 2.33 -15.55
CA MET A 678 -17.14 1.78 -15.46
C MET A 678 -16.98 0.59 -16.38
N LYS A 679 -15.76 0.40 -16.91
CA LYS A 679 -15.39 -0.79 -17.67
C LYS A 679 -14.04 -1.31 -17.19
N LEU A 680 -13.99 -2.56 -16.80
CA LEU A 680 -12.79 -3.25 -16.35
C LEU A 680 -12.31 -4.19 -17.46
N HIS A 681 -11.05 -4.08 -17.84
CA HIS A 681 -10.38 -4.94 -18.81
C HIS A 681 -9.50 -5.96 -18.06
N LEU A 682 -9.96 -7.21 -18.02
CA LEU A 682 -9.24 -8.28 -17.35
C LEU A 682 -8.09 -8.81 -18.21
N GLU A 683 -7.02 -9.32 -17.58
CA GLU A 683 -5.85 -9.87 -18.30
C GLU A 683 -6.16 -11.08 -19.18
N ASN A 684 -7.26 -11.78 -18.92
CA ASN A 684 -7.75 -12.87 -19.76
C ASN A 684 -8.54 -12.42 -21.00
N GLY A 685 -8.57 -11.11 -21.28
CA GLY A 685 -9.28 -10.50 -22.42
C GLY A 685 -10.78 -10.32 -22.21
N LYS A 686 -11.33 -10.70 -21.05
CA LYS A 686 -12.74 -10.46 -20.71
C LYS A 686 -12.94 -9.05 -20.14
N GLN A 687 -14.20 -8.62 -20.14
CA GLN A 687 -14.56 -7.29 -19.61
C GLN A 687 -15.69 -7.39 -18.60
N ILE A 688 -15.66 -6.50 -17.60
CA ILE A 688 -16.75 -6.26 -16.68
C ILE A 688 -17.26 -4.85 -16.97
N ASN A 689 -18.54 -4.73 -17.32
CA ASN A 689 -19.20 -3.46 -17.53
C ASN A 689 -20.13 -3.20 -16.33
N ILE A 690 -19.98 -2.03 -15.71
CA ILE A 690 -20.79 -1.57 -14.59
C ILE A 690 -21.52 -0.33 -15.05
N LEU A 691 -22.84 -0.36 -14.99
CA LEU A 691 -23.71 0.75 -15.32
C LEU A 691 -24.61 1.07 -14.12
N ALA A 692 -24.71 2.33 -13.77
CA ALA A 692 -25.59 2.82 -12.71
C ALA A 692 -26.46 3.94 -13.26
N ASP A 693 -27.77 3.76 -13.21
CA ASP A 693 -28.74 4.72 -13.63
C ASP A 693 -29.59 5.19 -12.42
N GLY A 694 -30.11 6.40 -12.48
CA GLY A 694 -30.90 7.01 -11.41
C GLY A 694 -30.08 7.95 -10.53
N LYS A 695 -30.66 8.36 -9.42
CA LYS A 695 -30.07 9.29 -8.44
C LYS A 695 -30.05 8.70 -7.04
N GLY A 696 -29.07 9.14 -6.25
CA GLY A 696 -28.92 8.68 -4.86
C GLY A 696 -27.90 7.57 -4.72
N CYS A 697 -27.87 6.93 -3.56
CA CYS A 697 -26.88 5.89 -3.22
C CYS A 697 -27.50 4.52 -2.97
N TYR A 698 -28.82 4.41 -2.95
CA TYR A 698 -29.47 3.14 -2.64
C TYR A 698 -29.75 2.34 -3.91
N VAL A 699 -29.42 1.05 -3.89
CA VAL A 699 -29.71 0.13 -4.99
C VAL A 699 -31.16 -0.31 -4.89
N ASP A 700 -31.99 0.19 -5.81
CA ASP A 700 -33.40 -0.21 -5.93
C ASP A 700 -33.52 -1.54 -6.66
N GLU A 701 -32.85 -1.69 -7.81
CA GLU A 701 -32.77 -2.92 -8.58
C GLU A 701 -31.35 -3.16 -9.07
N MET A 702 -31.01 -4.44 -9.26
CA MET A 702 -29.77 -4.86 -9.87
C MET A 702 -30.01 -5.99 -10.86
N GLN A 703 -29.26 -5.95 -11.98
CA GLN A 703 -29.22 -7.03 -12.93
C GLN A 703 -27.78 -7.51 -13.12
N LEU A 704 -27.60 -8.82 -13.22
CA LEU A 704 -26.35 -9.44 -13.61
C LEU A 704 -26.57 -10.21 -14.92
N ASN A 705 -25.85 -9.81 -15.97
CA ASN A 705 -25.99 -10.38 -17.33
C ASN A 705 -27.45 -10.35 -17.86
N GLY A 706 -28.18 -9.27 -17.57
CA GLY A 706 -29.57 -9.08 -17.98
C GLY A 706 -30.63 -9.80 -17.17
N GLN A 707 -30.24 -10.48 -16.08
CA GLN A 707 -31.17 -11.16 -15.15
C GLN A 707 -31.25 -10.42 -13.82
N MET A 708 -32.44 -10.31 -13.27
CA MET A 708 -32.64 -9.73 -11.92
C MET A 708 -31.80 -10.46 -10.91
N TYR A 709 -31.16 -9.69 -10.01
CA TYR A 709 -30.17 -10.21 -9.07
C TYR A 709 -30.39 -9.64 -7.67
N GLU A 710 -30.83 -10.48 -6.75
CA GLU A 710 -31.20 -10.09 -5.36
C GLU A 710 -30.09 -10.32 -4.35
N ARG A 711 -29.09 -11.17 -4.67
CA ARG A 711 -27.99 -11.49 -3.75
C ARG A 711 -27.19 -10.23 -3.37
N ASN A 712 -26.62 -10.25 -2.18
CA ASN A 712 -25.76 -9.18 -1.65
C ASN A 712 -24.26 -9.40 -1.96
N TYR A 713 -23.93 -10.24 -2.92
CA TYR A 713 -22.56 -10.55 -3.32
C TYR A 713 -22.46 -10.94 -4.79
N LEU A 714 -21.25 -10.80 -5.33
CA LEU A 714 -20.87 -11.26 -6.66
C LEU A 714 -19.82 -12.37 -6.53
N ASP A 715 -19.93 -13.42 -7.33
CA ASP A 715 -18.91 -14.47 -7.41
C ASP A 715 -17.78 -14.07 -8.36
N MET A 716 -16.52 -14.15 -7.92
CA MET A 716 -15.34 -13.87 -8.74
C MET A 716 -15.31 -14.73 -10.01
N LYS A 717 -15.77 -16.00 -9.94
CA LYS A 717 -15.82 -16.89 -11.09
C LYS A 717 -16.70 -16.32 -12.21
N VAL A 718 -17.81 -15.67 -11.87
CA VAL A 718 -18.70 -15.01 -12.83
C VAL A 718 -17.99 -13.78 -13.40
N LEU A 719 -17.40 -12.96 -12.55
CA LEU A 719 -16.69 -11.74 -12.98
C LEU A 719 -15.53 -12.07 -13.94
N LYS A 720 -14.75 -13.11 -13.65
CA LYS A 720 -13.61 -13.53 -14.51
C LYS A 720 -14.04 -14.08 -15.88
N GLN A 721 -15.29 -14.45 -16.07
CA GLN A 721 -15.85 -14.85 -17.37
C GLN A 721 -16.35 -13.64 -18.20
N GLY A 722 -16.29 -12.43 -17.59
CA GLY A 722 -16.92 -11.22 -18.11
C GLY A 722 -18.36 -11.07 -17.61
N ALA A 723 -18.73 -9.85 -17.27
CA ALA A 723 -20.04 -9.57 -16.68
C ALA A 723 -20.58 -8.20 -17.12
N ASN A 724 -21.91 -8.12 -17.27
CA ASN A 724 -22.63 -6.87 -17.39
C ASN A 724 -23.46 -6.68 -16.11
N ILE A 725 -23.16 -5.65 -15.35
CA ILE A 725 -23.79 -5.33 -14.07
C ILE A 725 -24.52 -4.00 -14.24
N SER A 726 -25.83 -4.01 -14.00
CA SER A 726 -26.64 -2.80 -14.09
C SER A 726 -27.32 -2.54 -12.75
N PHE A 727 -27.20 -1.32 -12.26
CA PHE A 727 -27.84 -0.83 -11.04
C PHE A 727 -28.87 0.24 -11.39
N ARG A 728 -30.04 0.17 -10.79
CA ARG A 728 -30.97 1.29 -10.69
C ARG A 728 -30.84 1.89 -9.31
N LEU A 729 -30.41 3.13 -9.24
CA LEU A 729 -30.19 3.84 -7.97
C LEU A 729 -31.42 4.69 -7.60
N SER A 730 -31.61 4.87 -6.29
CA SER A 730 -32.70 5.64 -5.69
C SER A 730 -32.19 6.51 -4.55
N GLU A 731 -32.89 7.64 -4.31
CA GLU A 731 -32.67 8.49 -3.12
C GLU A 731 -33.27 7.89 -1.83
N LYS A 732 -34.11 6.86 -1.96
CA LYS A 732 -34.76 6.18 -0.84
C LYS A 732 -34.30 4.71 -0.79
N PRO A 733 -34.06 4.15 0.43
CA PRO A 733 -33.66 2.79 0.57
C PRO A 733 -34.74 1.79 0.14
N ASN A 734 -34.36 0.78 -0.62
CA ASN A 734 -35.19 -0.40 -0.87
C ASN A 734 -34.96 -1.40 0.27
N MET A 735 -35.89 -1.44 1.23
CA MET A 735 -35.80 -2.30 2.41
C MET A 735 -36.29 -3.74 2.17
N LEU A 736 -36.58 -4.10 0.92
CA LEU A 736 -37.05 -5.43 0.55
C LEU A 736 -35.97 -6.22 -0.18
N ARG A 737 -35.08 -5.54 -0.94
CA ARG A 737 -34.03 -6.15 -1.70
C ARG A 737 -32.94 -6.73 -0.79
N GLY A 738 -32.50 -7.97 -1.08
CA GLY A 738 -31.35 -8.60 -0.42
C GLY A 738 -31.57 -8.93 1.06
N THR A 739 -32.81 -9.11 1.48
CA THR A 739 -33.17 -9.35 2.89
C THR A 739 -33.28 -10.83 3.26
N MET A 740 -33.38 -11.71 2.24
CA MET A 740 -33.54 -13.16 2.46
C MET A 740 -32.22 -13.78 2.91
N GLU A 741 -32.29 -14.86 3.67
CA GLU A 741 -31.08 -15.59 4.12
C GLU A 741 -30.24 -16.12 2.93
N ALA A 742 -30.90 -16.50 1.84
CA ALA A 742 -30.28 -16.96 0.61
C ALA A 742 -29.50 -15.86 -0.13
N ASP A 743 -29.79 -14.59 0.16
CA ASP A 743 -29.12 -13.44 -0.47
C ASP A 743 -27.82 -13.08 0.24
N ALA A 744 -27.59 -13.60 1.45
CA ALA A 744 -26.41 -13.29 2.25
C ALA A 744 -25.14 -13.90 1.63
N PRO A 745 -23.97 -13.21 1.74
CA PRO A 745 -22.69 -13.74 1.34
C PRO A 745 -22.29 -14.99 2.16
N TYR A 746 -21.23 -15.67 1.73
CA TYR A 746 -20.67 -16.83 2.41
C TYR A 746 -20.38 -16.57 3.89
N SER A 747 -20.69 -17.58 4.72
CA SER A 747 -20.23 -17.65 6.12
C SER A 747 -19.89 -19.10 6.46
N PHE A 748 -18.80 -19.32 7.18
CA PHE A 748 -18.27 -20.66 7.48
C PHE A 748 -19.31 -21.55 8.19
N SER A 749 -20.05 -20.99 9.10
CA SER A 749 -21.08 -21.72 9.88
C SER A 749 -22.28 -22.18 9.04
N ASN A 750 -22.54 -21.59 7.89
CA ASN A 750 -23.65 -22.01 7.01
C ASN A 750 -23.34 -23.26 6.21
N PHE A 751 -22.05 -23.58 6.01
CA PHE A 751 -21.57 -24.75 5.25
C PHE A 751 -21.28 -25.96 6.12
N SER A 752 -21.47 -25.86 7.42
CA SER A 752 -21.23 -26.95 8.37
C SER A 752 -22.48 -27.79 8.71
N LYS A 753 -23.54 -27.69 7.87
CA LYS A 753 -24.73 -28.58 7.92
C LYS A 753 -24.61 -29.73 6.95
#